data_6533658ce77e43736d018a3662036bd7
#
_entry.id   6533658ce77e43736d018a3662036bd7
#
_cell.length_a   1.000
_cell.length_b   1.000
_cell.length_c   1.000
_cell.angle_alpha   90.00
_cell.angle_beta   90.00
_cell.angle_gamma   90.00
#
_symmetry.space_group_name_H-M   'P 1'
#
loop_
_entity.id
_entity.type
_entity.pdbx_description
1 polymer ?
#
loop_
_entity_poly.entity_id
_entity_poly.type
_entity_poly.pdbx_seq_one_letter_code
_entity_poly.pdbx_strand_id
1 'polypeptide(L)'
;MFSKVLVANRGEIAVRAFRAATELGARTVAVFPHEDRNAEHRIKADEAYPIGEQGHPVRAYLDIDEIIRVAKESGADAVYPGYGFLAENPDLAAACATNQLTFIGPPAEVLEMAGNKVTALESARAAGVPTLKSTPPSTDVQVLMAGAQEIGFPVFVKAVAGGGGRGMRRVDSAEELPEALGAAMREAEGAFGDATMFIEQAVQRPRHIEVQILADHQGNVMHLFERDCSIQRRHQKVVEIAPAPNISDELRERLCADAVKFAQSINYSCAGTVEFLLETEGERAGQHVFIEMNPRIQVEHTITEEITDVDLVQSQMLIAAGQSLADLGLRQEDLKIRGAALQCRITTEDPSNGFRPDTGTITGYRSAGGAGVRLDGGTIATGVEINPHFDSLLVKLTTRAATFELAVARARRALVEFRVRGVATNVPFLQAVLADPAFLAGDIATSFIEERPELLTMRRSRDRGTRVLNWLADVTVNKPHGARPIHTDPVTKLPKVDHTVAARAGSRQRLAQLGPEGFAQALREAQHVEVTDTTFRDAHQSLLATRVRTKDLLEAAPVIARMLPGLFSMECWGGATYDVALRFLGEDPWERLASLREAMPGQALQMLLRGRNTVGYTPYPTAVTTAFVAEADRVGIDIFRIFDALNDVEQMRPAIEAVRETDAVAEVALCYIFNIVYAS
;
A
#
# COMPACT_ATOMS: atom_id res chain seq x y z
N MET A 1 41.33 8.44 -3.04
CA MET A 1 40.05 9.08 -2.67
C MET A 1 39.39 9.62 -3.92
N PHE A 2 38.06 9.43 -4.07
CA PHE A 2 37.32 9.92 -5.25
C PHE A 2 37.22 11.44 -5.23
N SER A 3 37.28 12.04 -6.42
CA SER A 3 37.07 13.48 -6.56
C SER A 3 35.60 13.84 -6.76
N LYS A 4 34.86 12.92 -7.42
CA LYS A 4 33.44 13.12 -7.70
C LYS A 4 32.70 11.80 -7.79
N VAL A 5 31.62 11.65 -7.02
CA VAL A 5 30.80 10.43 -6.94
C VAL A 5 29.43 10.67 -7.53
N LEU A 6 29.06 9.87 -8.54
CA LEU A 6 27.69 9.79 -9.04
C LEU A 6 26.89 8.80 -8.18
N VAL A 7 25.73 9.21 -7.70
CA VAL A 7 24.82 8.33 -6.97
C VAL A 7 23.70 7.86 -7.91
N ALA A 8 23.77 6.58 -8.30
CA ALA A 8 22.81 5.93 -9.19
C ALA A 8 21.56 5.48 -8.42
N ASN A 9 20.96 6.37 -7.67
CA ASN A 9 19.81 6.11 -6.81
C ASN A 9 19.05 7.40 -6.48
N ARG A 10 17.98 7.29 -5.69
CA ARG A 10 17.08 8.39 -5.30
C ARG A 10 16.75 8.37 -3.81
N GLY A 11 15.98 9.37 -3.41
CA GLY A 11 15.37 9.40 -2.07
C GLY A 11 16.40 9.49 -0.96
N GLU A 12 16.12 8.81 0.14
CA GLU A 12 16.91 8.94 1.37
C GLU A 12 18.32 8.38 1.23
N ILE A 13 18.50 7.26 0.48
CA ILE A 13 19.83 6.66 0.32
C ILE A 13 20.76 7.52 -0.54
N ALA A 14 20.21 8.22 -1.54
CA ALA A 14 20.99 9.17 -2.31
C ALA A 14 21.45 10.35 -1.44
N VAL A 15 20.55 10.91 -0.62
CA VAL A 15 20.91 11.97 0.34
C VAL A 15 21.96 11.48 1.34
N ARG A 16 21.82 10.23 1.84
CA ARG A 16 22.80 9.61 2.75
C ARG A 16 24.17 9.47 2.10
N ALA A 17 24.21 9.03 0.84
CA ALA A 17 25.45 8.89 0.08
C ALA A 17 26.12 10.25 -0.19
N PHE A 18 25.35 11.28 -0.52
CA PHE A 18 25.89 12.63 -0.71
C PHE A 18 26.53 13.19 0.57
N ARG A 19 25.90 12.98 1.73
CA ARG A 19 26.49 13.37 3.01
C ARG A 19 27.84 12.69 3.24
N ALA A 20 27.90 11.36 3.04
CA ALA A 20 29.15 10.61 3.19
C ALA A 20 30.23 11.09 2.22
N ALA A 21 29.89 11.26 0.93
CA ALA A 21 30.84 11.75 -0.08
C ALA A 21 31.36 13.16 0.25
N THR A 22 30.46 14.07 0.65
CA THR A 22 30.80 15.44 1.03
C THR A 22 31.75 15.48 2.26
N GLU A 23 31.46 14.67 3.28
CA GLU A 23 32.30 14.54 4.48
C GLU A 23 33.70 13.97 4.17
N LEU A 24 33.79 13.13 3.12
CA LEU A 24 35.05 12.63 2.59
C LEU A 24 35.74 13.60 1.60
N GLY A 25 35.16 14.77 1.35
CA GLY A 25 35.70 15.80 0.45
C GLY A 25 35.45 15.56 -1.04
N ALA A 26 34.61 14.61 -1.41
CA ALA A 26 34.24 14.36 -2.80
C ALA A 26 33.01 15.21 -3.21
N ARG A 27 33.00 15.67 -4.47
CA ARG A 27 31.81 16.29 -5.08
C ARG A 27 30.76 15.23 -5.42
N THR A 28 29.53 15.65 -5.54
CA THR A 28 28.37 14.77 -5.68
C THR A 28 27.57 15.03 -6.95
N VAL A 29 27.14 13.96 -7.60
CA VAL A 29 26.31 14.02 -8.82
C VAL A 29 25.03 13.21 -8.59
N ALA A 30 23.88 13.87 -8.76
CA ALA A 30 22.58 13.22 -8.77
C ALA A 30 22.13 12.90 -10.18
N VAL A 31 21.36 11.82 -10.34
CA VAL A 31 20.57 11.53 -11.52
C VAL A 31 19.10 11.57 -11.17
N PHE A 32 18.23 12.02 -12.07
CA PHE A 32 16.80 12.10 -11.79
C PHE A 32 15.95 12.02 -13.07
N PRO A 33 14.85 11.27 -13.11
CA PRO A 33 13.83 11.34 -14.16
C PRO A 33 12.96 12.58 -13.97
N HIS A 34 12.15 12.89 -14.97
CA HIS A 34 11.24 14.05 -14.94
C HIS A 34 10.37 14.11 -13.69
N GLU A 35 9.89 12.97 -13.20
CA GLU A 35 9.03 12.82 -12.04
C GLU A 35 9.73 13.20 -10.72
N ASP A 36 11.05 13.07 -10.66
CA ASP A 36 11.87 13.46 -9.51
C ASP A 36 12.51 14.85 -9.64
N ARG A 37 12.10 15.68 -10.61
CA ARG A 37 12.67 17.02 -10.84
C ARG A 37 12.60 17.95 -9.63
N ASN A 38 11.70 17.69 -8.68
CA ASN A 38 11.55 18.43 -7.43
C ASN A 38 12.04 17.64 -6.20
N ALA A 39 12.64 16.46 -6.42
CA ALA A 39 13.09 15.61 -5.33
C ALA A 39 14.31 16.20 -4.59
N GLU A 40 14.37 15.97 -3.28
CA GLU A 40 15.41 16.55 -2.42
C GLU A 40 16.81 16.09 -2.80
N HIS A 41 16.99 14.83 -3.21
CA HIS A 41 18.29 14.31 -3.64
C HIS A 41 18.87 15.08 -4.82
N ARG A 42 18.04 15.57 -5.75
CA ARG A 42 18.48 16.44 -6.83
C ARG A 42 19.07 17.77 -6.32
N ILE A 43 18.46 18.33 -5.27
CA ILE A 43 18.83 19.65 -4.72
C ILE A 43 20.05 19.54 -3.80
N LYS A 44 20.28 18.38 -3.18
CA LYS A 44 21.35 18.12 -2.22
C LYS A 44 22.70 17.81 -2.88
N ALA A 45 22.72 17.40 -4.13
CA ALA A 45 23.95 17.16 -4.87
C ALA A 45 24.57 18.46 -5.41
N ASP A 46 25.89 18.47 -5.65
CA ASP A 46 26.58 19.60 -6.28
C ASP A 46 26.14 19.77 -7.75
N GLU A 47 25.87 18.66 -8.44
CA GLU A 47 25.42 18.62 -9.81
C GLU A 47 24.24 17.62 -9.96
N ALA A 48 23.33 17.89 -10.88
CA ALA A 48 22.19 17.01 -11.13
C ALA A 48 21.86 16.92 -12.63
N TYR A 49 21.69 15.70 -13.13
CA TYR A 49 21.47 15.41 -14.54
C TYR A 49 20.17 14.65 -14.78
N PRO A 50 19.37 15.03 -15.78
CA PRO A 50 18.17 14.28 -16.13
C PRO A 50 18.55 12.97 -16.83
N ILE A 51 17.76 11.92 -16.56
CA ILE A 51 17.86 10.59 -17.17
C ILE A 51 16.50 10.10 -17.62
N GLY A 52 16.49 9.26 -18.65
CA GLY A 52 15.31 8.57 -19.14
C GLY A 52 14.25 9.48 -19.77
N GLU A 53 13.12 8.89 -20.11
CA GLU A 53 11.97 9.56 -20.72
C GLU A 53 10.87 9.81 -19.69
N GLN A 54 10.11 10.91 -19.87
CA GLN A 54 8.95 11.23 -19.03
C GLN A 54 7.90 10.12 -19.10
N GLY A 55 7.32 9.76 -17.95
CA GLY A 55 6.31 8.72 -17.81
C GLY A 55 6.87 7.32 -17.49
N HIS A 56 8.19 7.15 -17.50
CA HIS A 56 8.85 5.88 -17.21
C HIS A 56 9.94 6.01 -16.12
N PRO A 57 9.62 6.57 -14.92
CA PRO A 57 10.65 6.96 -13.96
C PRO A 57 11.44 5.79 -13.37
N VAL A 58 10.83 4.62 -13.17
CA VAL A 58 11.53 3.43 -12.68
C VAL A 58 12.53 2.91 -13.72
N ARG A 59 12.12 2.89 -15.00
CA ARG A 59 12.99 2.46 -16.10
C ARG A 59 14.22 3.36 -16.23
N ALA A 60 14.08 4.66 -15.98
CA ALA A 60 15.20 5.59 -16.04
C ALA A 60 16.31 5.25 -15.04
N TYR A 61 15.96 4.83 -13.81
CA TYR A 61 16.95 4.37 -12.82
C TYR A 61 17.53 2.96 -13.10
N LEU A 62 16.95 2.22 -14.03
CA LEU A 62 17.42 0.91 -14.48
C LEU A 62 18.21 0.97 -15.81
N ASP A 63 18.41 2.16 -16.36
CA ASP A 63 19.11 2.38 -17.62
C ASP A 63 20.62 2.59 -17.37
N ILE A 64 21.39 1.52 -17.57
CA ILE A 64 22.84 1.49 -17.36
C ILE A 64 23.53 2.49 -18.28
N ASP A 65 23.14 2.56 -19.57
CA ASP A 65 23.77 3.41 -20.55
C ASP A 65 23.63 4.90 -20.20
N GLU A 66 22.44 5.30 -19.72
CA GLU A 66 22.18 6.64 -19.25
C GLU A 66 23.00 7.01 -18.01
N ILE A 67 23.14 6.08 -17.06
CA ILE A 67 23.96 6.29 -15.85
C ILE A 67 25.44 6.47 -16.22
N ILE A 68 25.96 5.60 -17.10
CA ILE A 68 27.35 5.69 -17.60
C ILE A 68 27.55 6.97 -18.42
N ARG A 69 26.59 7.36 -19.26
CA ARG A 69 26.63 8.63 -20.00
C ARG A 69 26.81 9.81 -19.05
N VAL A 70 25.96 9.90 -18.01
CA VAL A 70 26.01 10.98 -17.02
C VAL A 70 27.34 10.95 -16.23
N ALA A 71 27.81 9.76 -15.84
CA ALA A 71 29.09 9.65 -15.12
C ALA A 71 30.25 10.23 -15.93
N LYS A 72 30.30 9.95 -17.22
CA LYS A 72 31.31 10.51 -18.14
C LYS A 72 31.13 12.01 -18.35
N GLU A 73 29.90 12.46 -18.60
CA GLU A 73 29.59 13.86 -18.86
C GLU A 73 29.92 14.75 -17.66
N SER A 74 29.59 14.30 -16.45
CA SER A 74 29.88 15.00 -15.21
C SER A 74 31.35 14.91 -14.79
N GLY A 75 32.14 13.98 -15.37
CA GLY A 75 33.49 13.67 -14.94
C GLY A 75 33.54 13.02 -13.55
N ALA A 76 32.54 12.23 -13.19
CA ALA A 76 32.57 11.38 -12.00
C ALA A 76 33.62 10.28 -12.16
N ASP A 77 34.29 9.93 -11.08
CA ASP A 77 35.30 8.85 -11.04
C ASP A 77 34.76 7.58 -10.34
N ALA A 78 33.61 7.70 -9.68
CA ALA A 78 32.95 6.56 -9.06
C ALA A 78 31.42 6.63 -9.16
N VAL A 79 30.77 5.45 -9.12
CA VAL A 79 29.32 5.27 -9.12
C VAL A 79 28.90 4.55 -7.84
N TYR A 80 28.04 5.19 -7.05
CA TYR A 80 27.45 4.62 -5.85
C TYR A 80 26.01 4.15 -6.15
N PRO A 81 25.70 2.84 -6.05
CA PRO A 81 24.39 2.30 -6.42
C PRO A 81 23.38 2.35 -5.27
N GLY A 82 23.80 2.42 -4.00
CA GLY A 82 22.94 2.33 -2.82
C GLY A 82 22.31 0.96 -2.64
N TYR A 83 20.98 0.90 -2.53
CA TYR A 83 20.16 -0.31 -2.50
C TYR A 83 18.96 -0.21 -3.46
N GLY A 84 18.43 -1.35 -3.90
CA GLY A 84 17.41 -1.40 -4.94
C GLY A 84 17.95 -1.02 -6.32
N PHE A 85 17.06 -0.87 -7.31
CA PHE A 85 17.44 -0.58 -8.71
C PHE A 85 18.59 -1.47 -9.21
N LEU A 86 19.74 -0.86 -9.54
CA LEU A 86 20.90 -1.54 -10.09
C LEU A 86 21.96 -1.94 -9.04
N ALA A 87 21.65 -1.83 -7.74
CA ALA A 87 22.64 -2.07 -6.68
C ALA A 87 23.17 -3.52 -6.65
N GLU A 88 22.39 -4.49 -7.11
CA GLU A 88 22.77 -5.90 -7.20
C GLU A 88 22.98 -6.38 -8.65
N ASN A 89 22.97 -5.44 -9.61
CA ASN A 89 23.11 -5.79 -11.03
C ASN A 89 24.57 -5.88 -11.42
N PRO A 90 25.07 -7.08 -11.84
CA PRO A 90 26.45 -7.28 -12.25
C PRO A 90 26.81 -6.47 -13.52
N ASP A 91 25.83 -6.21 -14.41
CA ASP A 91 26.07 -5.49 -15.65
C ASP A 91 26.46 -4.03 -15.40
N LEU A 92 25.90 -3.37 -14.36
CA LEU A 92 26.33 -2.01 -13.99
C LEU A 92 27.77 -2.01 -13.50
N ALA A 93 28.16 -2.97 -12.66
CA ALA A 93 29.53 -3.09 -12.18
C ALA A 93 30.53 -3.33 -13.33
N ALA A 94 30.19 -4.21 -14.28
CA ALA A 94 30.95 -4.49 -15.49
C ALA A 94 31.04 -3.27 -16.41
N ALA A 95 29.92 -2.53 -16.59
CA ALA A 95 29.89 -1.30 -17.38
C ALA A 95 30.76 -0.20 -16.76
N CYS A 96 30.75 -0.05 -15.45
CA CYS A 96 31.65 0.86 -14.75
C CYS A 96 33.12 0.50 -15.04
N ALA A 97 33.51 -0.75 -14.85
CA ALA A 97 34.88 -1.22 -15.09
C ALA A 97 35.33 -0.97 -16.53
N THR A 98 34.49 -1.27 -17.51
CA THR A 98 34.74 -1.05 -18.94
C THR A 98 34.97 0.45 -19.27
N ASN A 99 34.32 1.34 -18.53
CA ASN A 99 34.37 2.78 -18.71
C ASN A 99 35.34 3.49 -17.76
N GLN A 100 36.23 2.76 -17.07
CA GLN A 100 37.22 3.30 -16.11
C GLN A 100 36.58 4.07 -14.95
N LEU A 101 35.38 3.66 -14.56
CA LEU A 101 34.66 4.15 -13.37
C LEU A 101 34.78 3.13 -12.25
N THR A 102 34.93 3.57 -11.02
CA THR A 102 34.86 2.66 -9.87
C THR A 102 33.42 2.43 -9.45
N PHE A 103 32.97 1.18 -9.50
CA PHE A 103 31.70 0.79 -8.89
C PHE A 103 31.91 0.67 -7.36
N ILE A 104 31.15 1.42 -6.56
CA ILE A 104 31.23 1.36 -5.09
C ILE A 104 30.35 0.21 -4.60
N GLY A 105 30.89 -0.98 -4.62
CA GLY A 105 30.23 -2.25 -4.32
C GLY A 105 31.13 -3.44 -4.61
N PRO A 106 30.61 -4.67 -4.51
CA PRO A 106 31.36 -5.87 -4.87
C PRO A 106 31.64 -5.95 -6.38
N PRO A 107 32.64 -6.74 -6.80
CA PRO A 107 32.88 -7.03 -8.22
C PRO A 107 31.69 -7.74 -8.89
N ALA A 108 31.58 -7.63 -10.22
CA ALA A 108 30.48 -8.21 -10.98
C ALA A 108 30.30 -9.72 -10.75
N GLU A 109 31.42 -10.48 -10.68
CA GLU A 109 31.38 -11.92 -10.47
C GLU A 109 30.83 -12.29 -9.07
N VAL A 110 31.09 -11.46 -8.06
CA VAL A 110 30.54 -11.65 -6.70
C VAL A 110 29.07 -11.28 -6.65
N LEU A 111 28.64 -10.22 -7.37
CA LEU A 111 27.23 -9.87 -7.52
C LEU A 111 26.43 -10.98 -8.21
N GLU A 112 26.96 -11.55 -9.27
CA GLU A 112 26.32 -12.67 -9.99
C GLU A 112 26.19 -13.92 -9.11
N MET A 113 27.25 -14.26 -8.37
CA MET A 113 27.26 -15.41 -7.45
C MET A 113 26.30 -15.22 -6.28
N ALA A 114 26.35 -14.08 -5.60
CA ALA A 114 25.52 -13.80 -4.45
C ALA A 114 24.05 -13.59 -4.82
N GLY A 115 23.76 -13.04 -6.00
CA GLY A 115 22.41 -12.85 -6.52
C GLY A 115 21.71 -14.13 -6.97
N ASN A 116 22.46 -15.18 -7.26
CA ASN A 116 21.90 -16.49 -7.61
C ASN A 116 21.69 -17.34 -6.36
N LYS A 117 20.41 -17.55 -5.97
CA LYS A 117 20.05 -18.29 -4.76
C LYS A 117 20.62 -19.71 -4.70
N VAL A 118 20.70 -20.42 -5.83
CA VAL A 118 21.22 -21.79 -5.87
C VAL A 118 22.73 -21.78 -5.60
N THR A 119 23.47 -20.92 -6.30
CA THR A 119 24.92 -20.80 -6.15
C THR A 119 25.29 -20.31 -4.74
N ALA A 120 24.53 -19.36 -4.19
CA ALA A 120 24.74 -18.88 -2.82
C ALA A 120 24.51 -20.00 -1.78
N LEU A 121 23.46 -20.82 -1.92
CA LEU A 121 23.21 -21.96 -1.04
C LEU A 121 24.28 -23.03 -1.17
N GLU A 122 24.76 -23.32 -2.37
CA GLU A 122 25.86 -24.29 -2.60
C GLU A 122 27.16 -23.77 -1.96
N SER A 123 27.47 -22.50 -2.11
CA SER A 123 28.65 -21.88 -1.48
C SER A 123 28.55 -21.90 0.05
N ALA A 124 27.36 -21.64 0.61
CA ALA A 124 27.12 -21.70 2.05
C ALA A 124 27.35 -23.16 2.58
N ARG A 125 26.83 -24.17 1.89
CA ARG A 125 27.05 -25.58 2.24
C ARG A 125 28.52 -25.96 2.15
N ALA A 126 29.20 -25.55 1.10
CA ALA A 126 30.64 -25.82 0.92
C ALA A 126 31.48 -25.15 2.01
N ALA A 127 31.09 -23.97 2.47
CA ALA A 127 31.71 -23.27 3.60
C ALA A 127 31.36 -23.88 4.98
N GLY A 128 30.46 -24.85 5.03
CA GLY A 128 29.98 -25.44 6.30
C GLY A 128 29.03 -24.52 7.09
N VAL A 129 28.37 -23.61 6.43
CA VAL A 129 27.32 -22.76 7.01
C VAL A 129 26.00 -23.56 6.99
N PRO A 130 25.23 -23.59 8.09
CA PRO A 130 23.97 -24.32 8.14
C PRO A 130 22.97 -23.77 7.10
N THR A 131 22.34 -24.67 6.33
CA THR A 131 21.31 -24.34 5.33
C THR A 131 20.07 -25.18 5.57
N LEU A 132 18.92 -24.72 5.05
CA LEU A 132 17.72 -25.53 5.06
C LEU A 132 17.95 -26.83 4.30
N LYS A 133 17.44 -27.94 4.87
CA LYS A 133 17.36 -29.19 4.14
C LYS A 133 16.31 -29.07 3.05
N SER A 134 16.64 -29.53 1.86
CA SER A 134 15.71 -29.54 0.72
C SER A 134 15.92 -30.78 -0.13
N THR A 135 14.85 -31.24 -0.80
CA THR A 135 14.93 -32.24 -1.84
C THR A 135 15.47 -31.66 -3.14
N PRO A 136 16.05 -32.43 -4.02
CA PRO A 136 16.16 -32.04 -5.43
C PRO A 136 14.79 -31.77 -6.02
N PRO A 137 14.71 -30.84 -7.02
CA PRO A 137 13.49 -30.61 -7.79
C PRO A 137 12.99 -31.90 -8.48
N SER A 138 11.67 -32.14 -8.42
CA SER A 138 11.07 -33.33 -9.06
C SER A 138 9.59 -33.09 -9.41
N THR A 139 9.09 -33.78 -10.41
CA THR A 139 7.67 -33.96 -10.71
C THR A 139 7.12 -35.28 -10.14
N ASP A 140 8.00 -36.13 -9.62
CA ASP A 140 7.61 -37.42 -9.03
C ASP A 140 7.21 -37.25 -7.57
N VAL A 141 5.91 -37.42 -7.31
CA VAL A 141 5.31 -37.30 -5.97
C VAL A 141 5.94 -38.26 -4.96
N GLN A 142 6.33 -39.52 -5.40
CA GLN A 142 6.90 -40.50 -4.50
C GLN A 142 8.30 -40.08 -4.03
N VAL A 143 9.10 -39.52 -4.94
CA VAL A 143 10.43 -38.99 -4.63
C VAL A 143 10.31 -37.82 -3.62
N LEU A 144 9.37 -36.92 -3.86
CA LEU A 144 9.11 -35.77 -2.97
C LEU A 144 8.61 -36.21 -1.59
N MET A 145 7.72 -37.21 -1.53
CA MET A 145 7.23 -37.77 -0.26
C MET A 145 8.33 -38.44 0.55
N ALA A 146 9.18 -39.25 -0.10
CA ALA A 146 10.32 -39.89 0.57
C ALA A 146 11.31 -38.85 1.11
N GLY A 147 11.61 -37.80 0.31
CA GLY A 147 12.45 -36.68 0.74
C GLY A 147 11.88 -35.89 1.91
N ALA A 148 10.57 -35.66 1.93
CA ALA A 148 9.91 -34.99 3.06
C ALA A 148 10.03 -35.78 4.37
N GLN A 149 9.92 -37.11 4.30
CA GLN A 149 10.12 -37.98 5.47
C GLN A 149 11.56 -37.92 6.00
N GLU A 150 12.56 -37.86 5.09
CA GLU A 150 13.96 -37.70 5.47
C GLU A 150 14.28 -36.35 6.09
N ILE A 151 13.64 -35.24 5.56
CA ILE A 151 13.80 -33.91 6.10
C ILE A 151 13.14 -33.77 7.48
N GLY A 152 11.98 -34.41 7.68
CA GLY A 152 11.14 -34.31 8.88
C GLY A 152 10.20 -33.10 8.83
N PHE A 153 9.00 -33.29 9.38
CA PHE A 153 7.96 -32.24 9.41
C PHE A 153 8.19 -31.24 10.55
N PRO A 154 7.69 -29.98 10.38
CA PRO A 154 6.98 -29.45 9.23
C PRO A 154 7.88 -29.14 8.04
N VAL A 155 7.29 -29.14 6.82
CA VAL A 155 7.99 -28.82 5.57
C VAL A 155 7.19 -27.80 4.73
N PHE A 156 7.87 -27.15 3.79
CA PHE A 156 7.24 -26.40 2.73
C PHE A 156 7.32 -27.15 1.41
N VAL A 157 6.20 -27.24 0.71
CA VAL A 157 6.12 -27.61 -0.70
C VAL A 157 6.29 -26.32 -1.52
N LYS A 158 7.28 -26.28 -2.43
CA LYS A 158 7.61 -25.10 -3.21
C LYS A 158 7.72 -25.41 -4.70
N ALA A 159 7.15 -24.54 -5.56
CA ALA A 159 7.34 -24.63 -7.01
C ALA A 159 8.70 -24.05 -7.41
N VAL A 160 9.41 -24.70 -8.33
CA VAL A 160 10.72 -24.25 -8.84
C VAL A 160 10.56 -22.92 -9.60
N ALA A 161 9.52 -22.82 -10.45
CA ALA A 161 9.20 -21.61 -11.19
C ALA A 161 8.48 -20.54 -10.35
N GLY A 162 8.18 -20.82 -9.05
CA GLY A 162 7.45 -19.94 -8.14
C GLY A 162 8.31 -18.82 -7.57
N GLY A 163 7.68 -17.67 -7.31
CA GLY A 163 8.32 -16.51 -6.67
C GLY A 163 7.32 -15.71 -5.83
N GLY A 164 7.83 -14.96 -4.82
CA GLY A 164 6.98 -14.08 -4.00
C GLY A 164 5.93 -14.80 -3.14
N GLY A 165 6.17 -16.06 -2.76
CA GLY A 165 5.25 -16.88 -1.95
C GLY A 165 4.14 -17.59 -2.74
N ARG A 166 4.04 -17.42 -4.04
CA ARG A 166 3.12 -18.19 -4.89
C ARG A 166 3.67 -19.59 -5.13
N GLY A 167 2.80 -20.60 -5.05
CA GLY A 167 3.18 -22.00 -5.19
C GLY A 167 3.92 -22.54 -3.97
N MET A 168 3.78 -21.92 -2.78
CA MET A 168 4.37 -22.38 -1.53
C MET A 168 3.27 -22.77 -0.55
N ARG A 169 3.37 -24.00 0.03
CA ARG A 169 2.41 -24.51 1.03
C ARG A 169 3.16 -25.14 2.19
N ARG A 170 2.79 -24.75 3.40
CA ARG A 170 3.26 -25.41 4.62
C ARG A 170 2.47 -26.71 4.82
N VAL A 171 3.17 -27.76 5.22
CA VAL A 171 2.62 -29.06 5.54
C VAL A 171 3.19 -29.50 6.88
N ASP A 172 2.31 -29.74 7.84
CA ASP A 172 2.70 -30.03 9.22
C ASP A 172 2.82 -31.54 9.51
N SER A 173 2.25 -32.40 8.65
CA SER A 173 2.27 -33.85 8.82
C SER A 173 2.42 -34.63 7.51
N ALA A 174 2.81 -35.90 7.60
CA ALA A 174 2.94 -36.76 6.44
C ALA A 174 1.60 -37.08 5.76
N GLU A 175 0.51 -37.07 6.53
CA GLU A 175 -0.84 -37.36 6.07
C GLU A 175 -1.36 -36.29 5.12
N GLU A 176 -1.00 -35.01 5.36
CA GLU A 176 -1.43 -33.85 4.57
C GLU A 176 -0.63 -33.69 3.27
N LEU A 177 0.57 -34.25 3.21
CA LEU A 177 1.54 -34.02 2.13
C LEU A 177 1.02 -34.39 0.73
N PRO A 178 0.35 -35.56 0.50
CA PRO A 178 -0.11 -35.93 -0.83
C PRO A 178 -1.13 -34.95 -1.43
N GLU A 179 -2.06 -34.47 -0.61
CA GLU A 179 -3.06 -33.50 -1.03
C GLU A 179 -2.41 -32.13 -1.33
N ALA A 180 -1.54 -31.66 -0.46
CA ALA A 180 -0.80 -30.42 -0.60
C ALA A 180 0.08 -30.39 -1.86
N LEU A 181 0.81 -31.50 -2.14
CA LEU A 181 1.60 -31.69 -3.35
C LEU A 181 0.73 -31.62 -4.61
N GLY A 182 -0.33 -32.42 -4.65
CA GLY A 182 -1.23 -32.44 -5.80
C GLY A 182 -1.87 -31.08 -6.09
N ALA A 183 -2.23 -30.34 -5.05
CA ALA A 183 -2.77 -28.97 -5.21
C ALA A 183 -1.70 -27.98 -5.68
N ALA A 184 -0.50 -28.01 -5.10
CA ALA A 184 0.60 -27.11 -5.47
C ALA A 184 1.08 -27.34 -6.91
N MET A 185 1.20 -28.61 -7.34
CA MET A 185 1.59 -28.96 -8.71
C MET A 185 0.59 -28.44 -9.75
N ARG A 186 -0.72 -28.61 -9.51
CA ARG A 186 -1.77 -28.06 -10.41
C ARG A 186 -1.72 -26.53 -10.46
N GLU A 187 -1.50 -25.87 -9.35
CA GLU A 187 -1.39 -24.41 -9.29
C GLU A 187 -0.14 -23.92 -10.06
N ALA A 188 1.00 -24.60 -9.88
CA ALA A 188 2.25 -24.27 -10.54
C ALA A 188 2.17 -24.48 -12.07
N GLU A 189 1.60 -25.61 -12.50
CA GLU A 189 1.36 -25.89 -13.92
C GLU A 189 0.44 -24.83 -14.57
N GLY A 190 -0.65 -24.47 -13.88
CA GLY A 190 -1.59 -23.46 -14.38
C GLY A 190 -1.02 -22.04 -14.40
N ALA A 191 -0.15 -21.68 -13.47
CA ALA A 191 0.39 -20.33 -13.32
C ALA A 191 1.71 -20.10 -14.09
N PHE A 192 2.55 -21.15 -14.19
CA PHE A 192 3.94 -21.04 -14.69
C PHE A 192 4.24 -22.00 -15.84
N GLY A 193 3.35 -22.98 -16.13
CA GLY A 193 3.57 -24.01 -17.14
C GLY A 193 4.62 -25.05 -16.72
N ASP A 194 4.92 -25.16 -15.42
CA ASP A 194 5.91 -26.08 -14.86
C ASP A 194 5.43 -26.59 -13.50
N ALA A 195 5.16 -27.90 -13.40
CA ALA A 195 4.72 -28.58 -12.20
C ALA A 195 5.88 -29.05 -11.30
N THR A 196 7.12 -28.68 -11.59
CA THR A 196 8.30 -29.12 -10.84
C THR A 196 8.30 -28.50 -9.44
N MET A 197 8.34 -29.38 -8.43
CA MET A 197 8.31 -29.02 -7.02
C MET A 197 9.58 -29.45 -6.30
N PHE A 198 9.85 -28.85 -5.17
CA PHE A 198 10.80 -29.35 -4.19
C PHE A 198 10.23 -29.18 -2.79
N ILE A 199 10.70 -30.01 -1.87
CA ILE A 199 10.35 -29.93 -0.45
C ILE A 199 11.49 -29.27 0.30
N GLU A 200 11.15 -28.34 1.16
CA GLU A 200 12.13 -27.64 1.99
C GLU A 200 11.69 -27.66 3.46
N GLN A 201 12.67 -27.79 4.35
CA GLN A 201 12.48 -27.76 5.79
C GLN A 201 11.76 -26.46 6.19
N ALA A 202 10.69 -26.57 6.98
CA ALA A 202 10.06 -25.41 7.58
C ALA A 202 10.72 -25.06 8.92
N VAL A 203 11.04 -23.80 9.14
CA VAL A 203 11.54 -23.25 10.40
C VAL A 203 10.34 -22.91 11.28
N GLN A 204 10.35 -23.36 12.54
CA GLN A 204 9.25 -23.12 13.46
C GLN A 204 9.43 -21.77 14.16
N ARG A 205 8.41 -20.94 14.06
CA ARG A 205 8.35 -19.57 14.62
C ARG A 205 9.67 -18.81 14.41
N PRO A 206 10.10 -18.61 13.13
CA PRO A 206 11.42 -18.08 12.84
C PRO A 206 11.56 -16.60 13.23
N ARG A 207 12.77 -16.28 13.71
CA ARG A 207 13.26 -14.89 13.71
C ARG A 207 14.12 -14.68 12.47
N HIS A 208 14.00 -13.50 11.88
CA HIS A 208 14.86 -13.06 10.78
C HIS A 208 16.04 -12.29 11.36
N ILE A 209 17.17 -12.97 11.43
CA ILE A 209 18.42 -12.39 11.94
C ILE A 209 19.38 -12.19 10.78
N GLU A 210 20.04 -11.06 10.74
CA GLU A 210 20.99 -10.75 9.69
C GLU A 210 22.28 -10.19 10.26
N VAL A 211 23.41 -10.51 9.64
CA VAL A 211 24.74 -10.10 10.09
C VAL A 211 25.34 -9.14 9.07
N GLN A 212 25.72 -7.94 9.54
CA GLN A 212 26.42 -6.95 8.71
C GLN A 212 27.87 -7.39 8.49
N ILE A 213 28.26 -7.52 7.23
CA ILE A 213 29.63 -7.77 6.79
C ILE A 213 30.23 -6.49 6.24
N LEU A 214 31.54 -6.33 6.51
CA LEU A 214 32.40 -5.36 5.86
C LEU A 214 33.71 -6.05 5.49
N ALA A 215 34.12 -5.95 4.23
CA ALA A 215 35.30 -6.65 3.72
C ALA A 215 36.08 -5.74 2.77
N ASP A 216 37.42 -5.86 2.77
CA ASP A 216 38.29 -5.12 1.88
C ASP A 216 38.78 -5.95 0.68
N HIS A 217 39.46 -5.33 -0.26
CA HIS A 217 40.01 -5.98 -1.44
C HIS A 217 41.25 -6.87 -1.15
N GLN A 218 41.74 -6.88 0.09
CA GLN A 218 42.88 -7.72 0.52
C GLN A 218 42.41 -9.05 1.11
N GLY A 219 41.08 -9.29 1.16
CA GLY A 219 40.51 -10.51 1.70
C GLY A 219 40.25 -10.48 3.21
N ASN A 220 40.44 -9.32 3.86
CA ASN A 220 40.03 -9.19 5.25
C ASN A 220 38.52 -9.00 5.32
N VAL A 221 37.88 -9.81 6.15
CA VAL A 221 36.43 -9.82 6.38
C VAL A 221 36.14 -9.67 7.85
N MET A 222 35.26 -8.73 8.21
CA MET A 222 34.79 -8.55 9.56
C MET A 222 33.26 -8.46 9.60
N HIS A 223 32.68 -8.77 10.75
CA HIS A 223 31.27 -8.53 11.03
C HIS A 223 31.06 -7.30 11.90
N LEU A 224 29.94 -6.62 11.76
CA LEU A 224 29.52 -5.50 12.62
C LEU A 224 28.26 -5.89 13.41
N PHE A 225 28.25 -7.11 13.92
CA PHE A 225 27.16 -7.74 14.67
C PHE A 225 25.87 -7.95 13.86
N GLU A 226 24.87 -8.44 14.57
CA GLU A 226 23.59 -8.81 14.01
C GLU A 226 22.50 -7.75 14.22
N ARG A 227 21.50 -7.85 13.38
CA ARG A 227 20.22 -7.14 13.49
C ARG A 227 19.08 -8.16 13.54
N ASP A 228 18.00 -7.84 14.24
CA ASP A 228 16.74 -8.53 14.15
C ASP A 228 15.77 -7.76 13.27
N CYS A 229 15.31 -8.41 12.21
CA CYS A 229 14.38 -7.85 11.23
C CYS A 229 13.08 -8.68 11.17
N SER A 230 12.69 -9.31 12.29
CA SER A 230 11.52 -10.19 12.34
C SER A 230 10.18 -9.46 12.26
N ILE A 231 10.12 -8.18 12.63
CA ILE A 231 8.88 -7.41 12.50
C ILE A 231 8.66 -7.05 11.04
N GLN A 232 7.93 -7.93 10.37
CA GLN A 232 7.69 -7.88 8.93
C GLN A 232 6.19 -7.95 8.63
N ARG A 233 5.80 -7.34 7.51
CA ARG A 233 4.48 -7.52 6.93
C ARG A 233 4.62 -7.99 5.49
N ARG A 234 4.11 -9.18 5.18
CA ARG A 234 4.24 -9.79 3.85
C ARG A 234 5.69 -9.77 3.36
N HIS A 235 6.62 -10.18 4.23
CA HIS A 235 8.07 -10.19 4.02
C HIS A 235 8.74 -8.81 3.83
N GLN A 236 8.01 -7.71 4.08
CA GLN A 236 8.59 -6.36 4.13
C GLN A 236 8.92 -5.99 5.57
N LYS A 237 10.16 -5.67 5.85
CA LYS A 237 10.66 -5.23 7.15
C LYS A 237 9.99 -3.90 7.54
N VAL A 238 9.56 -3.76 8.78
CA VAL A 238 8.84 -2.58 9.31
C VAL A 238 9.55 -1.95 10.49
N VAL A 239 10.06 -2.80 11.40
CA VAL A 239 10.89 -2.40 12.54
C VAL A 239 12.10 -3.31 12.59
N GLU A 240 13.27 -2.73 12.71
CA GLU A 240 14.55 -3.41 12.81
C GLU A 240 15.25 -3.03 14.12
N ILE A 241 15.98 -3.98 14.71
CA ILE A 241 16.59 -3.83 16.05
C ILE A 241 18.04 -4.30 16.02
N ALA A 242 18.93 -3.58 16.67
CA ALA A 242 20.30 -3.99 16.89
C ALA A 242 20.80 -3.60 18.31
N PRO A 243 21.48 -4.51 19.03
CA PRO A 243 21.58 -5.93 18.73
C PRO A 243 20.23 -6.65 18.86
N ALA A 244 20.12 -7.84 18.33
CA ALA A 244 18.92 -8.66 18.44
C ALA A 244 18.60 -8.96 19.93
N PRO A 245 17.36 -8.67 20.42
CA PRO A 245 17.02 -8.93 21.80
C PRO A 245 16.95 -10.43 22.10
N ASN A 246 17.26 -10.83 23.34
CA ASN A 246 17.15 -12.21 23.83
C ASN A 246 17.98 -13.24 23.02
N ILE A 247 19.12 -12.83 22.45
CA ILE A 247 20.11 -13.72 21.84
C ILE A 247 21.28 -13.84 22.80
N SER A 248 21.71 -15.10 23.08
CA SER A 248 22.89 -15.33 23.90
C SER A 248 24.18 -14.94 23.15
N ASP A 249 25.23 -14.64 23.89
CA ASP A 249 26.51 -14.27 23.29
C ASP A 249 27.09 -15.43 22.45
N GLU A 250 26.91 -16.68 22.86
CA GLU A 250 27.36 -17.87 22.11
C GLU A 250 26.60 -18.04 20.78
N LEU A 251 25.29 -17.70 20.75
CA LEU A 251 24.53 -17.74 19.52
C LEU A 251 24.92 -16.61 18.58
N ARG A 252 25.14 -15.40 19.13
CA ARG A 252 25.64 -14.25 18.39
C ARG A 252 26.99 -14.56 17.73
N GLU A 253 27.93 -15.10 18.50
CA GLU A 253 29.24 -15.50 17.97
C GLU A 253 29.14 -16.51 16.84
N ARG A 254 28.26 -17.54 16.95
CA ARG A 254 28.04 -18.51 15.88
C ARG A 254 27.48 -17.87 14.62
N LEU A 255 26.43 -17.05 14.75
CA LEU A 255 25.82 -16.33 13.62
C LEU A 255 26.85 -15.47 12.90
N CYS A 256 27.61 -14.66 13.66
CA CYS A 256 28.65 -13.78 13.12
C CYS A 256 29.77 -14.58 12.45
N ALA A 257 30.22 -15.69 13.07
CA ALA A 257 31.26 -16.55 12.50
C ALA A 257 30.83 -17.21 11.19
N ASP A 258 29.59 -17.70 11.11
CA ASP A 258 29.07 -18.31 9.90
C ASP A 258 28.86 -17.29 8.77
N ALA A 259 28.45 -16.07 9.09
CA ALA A 259 28.38 -14.97 8.12
C ALA A 259 29.76 -14.60 7.55
N VAL A 260 30.80 -14.53 8.40
CA VAL A 260 32.18 -14.26 7.98
C VAL A 260 32.70 -15.41 7.10
N LYS A 261 32.49 -16.69 7.50
CA LYS A 261 32.87 -17.84 6.69
C LYS A 261 32.24 -17.82 5.30
N PHE A 262 30.96 -17.51 5.22
CA PHE A 262 30.28 -17.40 3.94
C PHE A 262 30.91 -16.29 3.07
N ALA A 263 31.07 -15.09 3.62
CA ALA A 263 31.65 -13.96 2.89
C ALA A 263 33.09 -14.26 2.41
N GLN A 264 33.91 -14.91 3.24
CA GLN A 264 35.25 -15.37 2.85
C GLN A 264 35.21 -16.41 1.72
N SER A 265 34.27 -17.35 1.75
CA SER A 265 34.16 -18.42 0.75
C SER A 265 33.87 -17.90 -0.66
N ILE A 266 33.28 -16.72 -0.78
CA ILE A 266 32.95 -16.06 -2.05
C ILE A 266 33.88 -14.88 -2.39
N ASN A 267 34.99 -14.72 -1.65
CA ASN A 267 35.91 -13.59 -1.79
C ASN A 267 35.19 -12.23 -1.77
N TYR A 268 34.25 -12.07 -0.84
CA TYR A 268 33.44 -10.87 -0.74
C TYR A 268 34.28 -9.62 -0.44
N SER A 269 33.92 -8.49 -1.05
CA SER A 269 34.47 -7.17 -0.72
C SER A 269 33.35 -6.14 -0.64
N CYS A 270 33.59 -5.03 0.09
CA CYS A 270 32.64 -3.98 0.38
C CYS A 270 31.67 -4.32 1.54
N ALA A 271 30.58 -3.56 1.68
CA ALA A 271 29.54 -3.84 2.68
C ALA A 271 28.49 -4.78 2.12
N GLY A 272 28.11 -5.78 2.90
CA GLY A 272 27.05 -6.73 2.57
C GLY A 272 26.39 -7.29 3.83
N THR A 273 25.31 -8.01 3.65
CA THR A 273 24.55 -8.59 4.77
C THR A 273 24.20 -10.02 4.48
N VAL A 274 24.49 -10.91 5.44
CA VAL A 274 24.11 -12.33 5.40
C VAL A 274 22.88 -12.54 6.25
N GLU A 275 21.82 -13.07 5.66
CA GLU A 275 20.52 -13.28 6.30
C GLU A 275 20.32 -14.74 6.74
N PHE A 276 19.78 -14.90 7.94
CA PHE A 276 19.49 -16.19 8.57
C PHE A 276 18.06 -16.25 9.09
N LEU A 277 17.47 -17.46 9.08
CA LEU A 277 16.34 -17.77 9.96
C LEU A 277 16.84 -18.46 11.22
N LEU A 278 16.47 -17.92 12.36
CA LEU A 278 16.70 -18.51 13.68
C LEU A 278 15.42 -19.19 14.15
N GLU A 279 15.47 -20.49 14.40
CA GLU A 279 14.34 -21.24 14.93
C GLU A 279 14.17 -20.97 16.43
N THR A 280 12.96 -20.62 16.87
CA THR A 280 12.71 -20.27 18.28
C THR A 280 11.93 -21.33 19.03
N GLU A 281 11.32 -22.28 18.35
CA GLU A 281 10.49 -23.34 18.93
C GLU A 281 10.87 -24.72 18.38
N GLY A 282 10.40 -25.78 19.05
CA GLY A 282 10.65 -27.17 18.65
C GLY A 282 12.02 -27.68 19.04
N GLU A 283 12.37 -28.85 18.50
CA GLU A 283 13.63 -29.55 18.81
C GLU A 283 14.89 -28.84 18.32
N ARG A 284 14.72 -27.91 17.35
CA ARG A 284 15.80 -27.16 16.75
C ARG A 284 15.88 -25.74 17.26
N ALA A 285 15.19 -25.41 18.34
CA ALA A 285 15.24 -24.07 18.94
C ALA A 285 16.70 -23.64 19.21
N GLY A 286 17.06 -22.42 18.79
CA GLY A 286 18.42 -21.88 18.87
C GLY A 286 19.33 -22.28 17.71
N GLN A 287 18.84 -23.05 16.71
CA GLN A 287 19.56 -23.27 15.46
C GLN A 287 19.22 -22.20 14.43
N HIS A 288 20.23 -21.80 13.66
CA HIS A 288 20.07 -20.86 12.56
C HIS A 288 20.39 -21.51 11.22
N VAL A 289 19.80 -21.01 10.16
CA VAL A 289 20.05 -21.46 8.79
C VAL A 289 20.18 -20.26 7.86
N PHE A 290 21.13 -20.35 6.94
CA PHE A 290 21.38 -19.35 5.91
C PHE A 290 20.17 -19.26 4.95
N ILE A 291 19.80 -18.04 4.58
CA ILE A 291 18.76 -17.77 3.57
C ILE A 291 19.39 -17.23 2.30
N GLU A 292 20.05 -16.08 2.42
CA GLU A 292 20.62 -15.33 1.30
C GLU A 292 21.67 -14.33 1.77
N MET A 293 22.41 -13.78 0.82
CA MET A 293 23.25 -12.61 1.04
C MET A 293 22.73 -11.45 0.18
N ASN A 294 22.68 -10.28 0.78
CA ASN A 294 22.46 -9.03 0.06
C ASN A 294 23.81 -8.35 -0.18
N PRO A 295 24.36 -8.39 -1.40
CA PRO A 295 25.71 -7.89 -1.70
C PRO A 295 25.73 -6.36 -1.88
N ARG A 296 25.15 -5.63 -0.95
CA ARG A 296 24.98 -4.18 -0.95
C ARG A 296 24.70 -3.66 0.46
N ILE A 297 24.65 -2.34 0.58
CA ILE A 297 24.09 -1.69 1.77
C ILE A 297 22.58 -2.00 1.90
N GLN A 298 22.05 -2.10 3.10
CA GLN A 298 20.62 -2.30 3.36
C GLN A 298 19.97 -1.05 3.93
N VAL A 299 18.62 -0.99 3.86
CA VAL A 299 17.81 0.11 4.42
C VAL A 299 18.12 0.32 5.90
N GLU A 300 18.25 -0.77 6.64
CA GLU A 300 18.44 -0.86 8.09
C GLU A 300 19.89 -0.73 8.56
N HIS A 301 20.85 -0.39 7.69
CA HIS A 301 22.26 -0.20 8.07
C HIS A 301 22.46 0.80 9.22
N THR A 302 21.55 1.75 9.35
CA THR A 302 21.63 2.83 10.34
C THR A 302 21.69 2.32 11.77
N ILE A 303 20.99 1.22 12.11
CA ILE A 303 21.02 0.68 13.49
C ILE A 303 22.37 0.02 13.81
N THR A 304 23.05 -0.56 12.83
CA THR A 304 24.42 -1.04 12.98
C THR A 304 25.40 0.12 13.19
N GLU A 305 25.28 1.18 12.39
CA GLU A 305 26.09 2.39 12.57
C GLU A 305 25.92 2.97 13.98
N GLU A 306 24.69 3.03 14.48
CA GLU A 306 24.37 3.57 15.81
C GLU A 306 24.96 2.74 16.96
N ILE A 307 25.08 1.41 16.84
CA ILE A 307 25.62 0.57 17.92
C ILE A 307 27.13 0.33 17.82
N THR A 308 27.74 0.60 16.66
CA THR A 308 29.17 0.35 16.41
C THR A 308 30.01 1.61 16.27
N ASP A 309 29.38 2.75 16.01
CA ASP A 309 29.98 4.01 15.60
C ASP A 309 30.82 3.90 14.29
N VAL A 310 30.53 2.91 13.43
CA VAL A 310 31.15 2.72 12.11
C VAL A 310 30.23 3.28 11.03
N ASP A 311 30.67 4.27 10.26
CA ASP A 311 29.95 4.77 9.08
C ASP A 311 30.13 3.80 7.91
N LEU A 312 29.08 3.01 7.62
CA LEU A 312 29.13 1.98 6.58
C LEU A 312 29.22 2.57 5.17
N VAL A 313 28.56 3.70 4.91
CA VAL A 313 28.56 4.32 3.58
C VAL A 313 29.91 4.98 3.28
N GLN A 314 30.53 5.63 4.26
CA GLN A 314 31.91 6.12 4.12
C GLN A 314 32.89 4.95 3.96
N SER A 315 32.73 3.89 4.76
CA SER A 315 33.57 2.68 4.65
C SER A 315 33.48 2.04 3.25
N GLN A 316 32.28 1.97 2.65
CA GLN A 316 32.13 1.50 1.26
C GLN A 316 32.95 2.35 0.27
N MET A 317 32.88 3.67 0.39
CA MET A 317 33.59 4.58 -0.49
C MET A 317 35.11 4.49 -0.31
N LEU A 318 35.59 4.37 0.94
CA LEU A 318 36.98 4.25 1.26
C LEU A 318 37.59 2.91 0.79
N ILE A 319 36.87 1.82 1.00
CA ILE A 319 37.28 0.48 0.51
C ILE A 319 37.33 0.46 -1.02
N ALA A 320 36.30 0.98 -1.69
CA ALA A 320 36.28 1.09 -3.13
C ALA A 320 37.42 1.98 -3.70
N ALA A 321 37.87 2.95 -2.92
CA ALA A 321 39.06 3.77 -3.21
C ALA A 321 40.40 3.04 -2.94
N GLY A 322 40.35 1.76 -2.53
CA GLY A 322 41.55 0.93 -2.32
C GLY A 322 42.11 0.89 -0.89
N GLN A 323 41.39 1.47 0.08
CA GLN A 323 41.79 1.37 1.48
C GLN A 323 41.42 0.01 2.09
N SER A 324 42.29 -0.50 2.97
CA SER A 324 42.02 -1.71 3.75
C SER A 324 41.23 -1.38 5.01
N LEU A 325 40.66 -2.41 5.65
CA LEU A 325 40.02 -2.26 6.97
C LEU A 325 41.00 -1.69 8.02
N ALA A 326 42.28 -2.10 7.94
CA ALA A 326 43.32 -1.57 8.81
C ALA A 326 43.58 -0.07 8.57
N ASP A 327 43.55 0.40 7.32
CA ASP A 327 43.68 1.82 6.98
C ASP A 327 42.51 2.65 7.54
N LEU A 328 41.33 2.05 7.63
CA LEU A 328 40.15 2.64 8.27
C LEU A 328 40.22 2.61 9.81
N GLY A 329 41.25 1.96 10.38
CA GLY A 329 41.35 1.74 11.83
C GLY A 329 40.36 0.72 12.38
N LEU A 330 39.81 -0.13 11.52
CA LEU A 330 38.80 -1.11 11.89
C LEU A 330 39.46 -2.47 12.13
N ARG A 331 39.31 -3.01 13.34
CA ARG A 331 39.72 -4.33 13.75
C ARG A 331 38.59 -5.05 14.47
N GLN A 332 38.42 -6.33 14.23
CA GLN A 332 37.33 -7.09 14.84
C GLN A 332 37.38 -7.10 16.37
N GLU A 333 38.57 -7.20 16.94
CA GLU A 333 38.76 -7.25 18.38
C GLU A 333 38.45 -5.93 19.11
N ASP A 334 38.46 -4.80 18.38
CA ASP A 334 38.19 -3.45 18.95
C ASP A 334 36.69 -3.09 18.88
N LEU A 335 35.94 -3.81 18.07
CA LEU A 335 34.51 -3.56 17.92
C LEU A 335 33.70 -4.01 19.15
N LYS A 336 32.83 -3.12 19.60
CA LYS A 336 31.96 -3.36 20.75
C LYS A 336 30.55 -2.83 20.45
N ILE A 337 29.56 -3.60 20.91
CA ILE A 337 28.18 -3.14 20.92
C ILE A 337 28.01 -2.03 21.96
N ARG A 338 27.52 -0.88 21.56
CA ARG A 338 27.32 0.31 22.41
C ARG A 338 25.85 0.64 22.53
N GLY A 339 25.20 0.04 23.53
CA GLY A 339 23.77 0.22 23.77
C GLY A 339 22.90 -0.59 22.80
N ALA A 340 21.75 -0.02 22.46
CA ALA A 340 20.81 -0.61 21.53
C ALA A 340 20.23 0.46 20.60
N ALA A 341 19.91 0.07 19.37
CA ALA A 341 19.27 0.92 18.38
C ALA A 341 18.05 0.22 17.78
N LEU A 342 17.06 1.03 17.38
CA LEU A 342 15.84 0.58 16.74
C LEU A 342 15.50 1.52 15.61
N GLN A 343 15.21 0.97 14.43
CA GLN A 343 14.73 1.72 13.27
C GLN A 343 13.25 1.42 13.02
N CYS A 344 12.47 2.44 12.72
CA CYS A 344 11.11 2.34 12.21
C CYS A 344 11.06 2.89 10.79
N ARG A 345 10.50 2.14 9.84
CA ARG A 345 10.21 2.64 8.49
C ARG A 345 8.88 3.38 8.51
N ILE A 346 8.92 4.69 8.39
CA ILE A 346 7.70 5.51 8.26
C ILE A 346 7.34 5.59 6.79
N THR A 347 6.16 5.06 6.44
CA THR A 347 5.66 4.96 5.06
C THR A 347 4.36 5.71 4.86
N THR A 348 4.08 6.11 3.62
CA THR A 348 2.76 6.65 3.21
C THR A 348 1.80 5.53 2.87
N GLU A 349 1.46 4.72 3.86
CA GLU A 349 0.52 3.62 3.75
C GLU A 349 -0.58 3.77 4.79
N ASP A 350 -1.80 3.38 4.44
CA ASP A 350 -2.94 3.36 5.36
C ASP A 350 -3.14 1.96 5.96
N PRO A 351 -2.70 1.73 7.20
CA PRO A 351 -2.85 0.43 7.84
C PRO A 351 -4.33 0.05 8.06
N SER A 352 -5.22 1.03 8.20
CA SER A 352 -6.67 0.77 8.34
C SER A 352 -7.34 0.32 7.05
N ASN A 353 -6.66 0.48 5.91
CA ASN A 353 -7.11 0.10 4.58
C ASN A 353 -6.15 -0.91 3.92
N GLY A 354 -5.71 -1.91 4.68
CA GLY A 354 -4.84 -2.98 4.19
C GLY A 354 -3.44 -2.52 3.75
N PHE A 355 -2.94 -1.40 4.28
CA PHE A 355 -1.66 -0.78 3.93
C PHE A 355 -1.58 -0.37 2.45
N ARG A 356 -2.67 0.11 1.90
CA ARG A 356 -2.61 0.70 0.56
C ARG A 356 -1.73 1.94 0.60
N PRO A 357 -0.80 2.08 -0.35
CA PRO A 357 -0.07 3.33 -0.51
C PRO A 357 -1.05 4.49 -0.67
N ASP A 358 -0.80 5.55 0.07
CA ASP A 358 -1.58 6.78 -0.01
C ASP A 358 -0.74 7.86 -0.71
N THR A 359 -1.35 8.54 -1.64
CA THR A 359 -0.72 9.59 -2.46
C THR A 359 -1.44 10.91 -2.24
N GLY A 360 -0.75 12.00 -2.45
CA GLY A 360 -1.29 13.34 -2.27
C GLY A 360 -0.22 14.33 -1.82
N THR A 361 -0.64 15.54 -1.50
CA THR A 361 0.27 16.60 -1.06
C THR A 361 0.39 16.61 0.47
N ILE A 362 1.61 16.63 0.98
CA ILE A 362 1.88 16.83 2.41
C ILE A 362 1.50 18.27 2.77
N THR A 363 0.41 18.44 3.51
CA THR A 363 -0.09 19.75 3.93
C THR A 363 0.50 20.25 5.25
N GLY A 364 1.16 19.37 6.00
CA GLY A 364 1.89 19.71 7.21
C GLY A 364 2.89 18.63 7.58
N TYR A 365 4.12 19.05 7.88
CA TYR A 365 5.22 18.19 8.30
C TYR A 365 5.90 18.72 9.54
N ARG A 366 6.14 17.85 10.51
CA ARG A 366 6.98 18.08 11.67
C ARG A 366 7.72 16.80 12.02
N SER A 367 9.03 16.85 12.05
CA SER A 367 9.88 15.74 12.47
C SER A 367 10.02 15.66 13.99
N ALA A 368 10.43 14.50 14.46
CA ALA A 368 10.96 14.32 15.80
C ALA A 368 12.42 14.78 15.87
N GLY A 369 12.93 14.97 17.08
CA GLY A 369 14.32 15.34 17.33
C GLY A 369 14.77 14.97 18.74
N GLY A 370 15.96 15.48 19.11
CA GLY A 370 16.57 15.27 20.41
C GLY A 370 17.64 14.18 20.42
N ALA A 371 18.34 14.06 21.55
CA ALA A 371 19.47 13.13 21.70
C ALA A 371 19.09 11.68 21.38
N GLY A 372 19.90 11.01 20.56
CA GLY A 372 19.68 9.61 20.15
C GLY A 372 18.48 9.41 19.22
N VAL A 373 18.09 10.45 18.47
CA VAL A 373 17.11 10.37 17.38
C VAL A 373 17.82 10.77 16.10
N ARG A 374 17.85 9.85 15.14
CA ARG A 374 18.38 10.03 13.78
C ARG A 374 17.25 9.88 12.77
N LEU A 375 17.26 10.74 11.77
CA LEU A 375 16.30 10.72 10.68
C LEU A 375 17.05 10.66 9.34
N ASP A 376 16.79 9.61 8.58
CA ASP A 376 17.24 9.48 7.21
C ASP A 376 15.99 9.52 6.31
N GLY A 377 15.75 10.66 5.68
CA GLY A 377 14.57 10.92 4.84
C GLY A 377 14.97 11.37 3.45
N GLY A 378 14.07 11.13 2.53
CA GLY A 378 14.11 11.70 1.20
C GLY A 378 13.37 13.04 1.14
N THR A 379 12.59 13.23 0.07
CA THR A 379 11.82 14.47 -0.12
C THR A 379 10.62 14.53 0.82
N ILE A 380 10.79 15.17 1.97
CA ILE A 380 9.73 15.37 2.96
C ILE A 380 9.68 16.82 3.40
N ALA A 381 8.69 17.54 2.95
CA ALA A 381 8.38 18.91 3.39
C ALA A 381 6.90 19.22 3.16
N THR A 382 6.39 20.25 3.81
CA THR A 382 5.07 20.79 3.50
C THR A 382 5.05 21.30 2.07
N GLY A 383 4.04 20.89 1.30
CA GLY A 383 3.88 21.21 -0.12
C GLY A 383 4.43 20.16 -1.09
N VAL A 384 5.10 19.12 -0.57
CA VAL A 384 5.60 18.01 -1.41
C VAL A 384 4.47 17.07 -1.78
N GLU A 385 4.42 16.67 -3.04
CA GLU A 385 3.53 15.64 -3.57
C GLU A 385 4.19 14.27 -3.50
N ILE A 386 3.49 13.29 -2.94
CA ILE A 386 3.93 11.90 -2.87
C ILE A 386 3.71 11.21 -4.21
N ASN A 387 4.80 10.80 -4.82
CA ASN A 387 4.82 10.15 -6.12
C ASN A 387 4.42 8.67 -6.02
N PRO A 388 3.43 8.19 -6.79
CA PRO A 388 2.96 6.80 -6.73
C PRO A 388 3.88 5.78 -7.44
N HIS A 389 4.91 6.24 -8.16
CA HIS A 389 5.77 5.36 -8.96
C HIS A 389 6.88 4.67 -8.17
N PHE A 390 7.14 5.12 -6.94
CA PHE A 390 8.23 4.62 -6.12
C PHE A 390 7.72 4.08 -4.78
N ASP A 391 8.65 3.51 -4.01
CA ASP A 391 8.38 3.02 -2.66
C ASP A 391 7.73 4.11 -1.78
N SER A 392 6.84 3.68 -0.90
CA SER A 392 6.10 4.53 0.03
C SER A 392 6.94 5.05 1.21
N LEU A 393 8.24 4.67 1.30
CA LEU A 393 9.12 5.06 2.39
C LEU A 393 9.34 6.58 2.43
N LEU A 394 8.88 7.21 3.50
CA LEU A 394 9.10 8.64 3.75
C LEU A 394 10.44 8.88 4.48
N VAL A 395 10.62 8.19 5.60
CA VAL A 395 11.77 8.41 6.47
C VAL A 395 12.04 7.17 7.32
N LYS A 396 13.32 6.92 7.56
CA LYS A 396 13.80 6.00 8.59
C LYS A 396 13.98 6.77 9.89
N LEU A 397 13.21 6.43 10.91
CA LEU A 397 13.39 6.93 12.26
C LEU A 397 14.25 5.93 13.01
N THR A 398 15.50 6.27 13.25
CA THR A 398 16.41 5.45 14.04
C THR A 398 16.61 6.07 15.42
N THR A 399 16.49 5.24 16.47
CA THR A 399 16.73 5.69 17.85
C THR A 399 17.77 4.82 18.51
N ARG A 400 18.67 5.45 19.29
CA ARG A 400 19.73 4.79 20.07
C ARG A 400 19.59 5.14 21.55
N ALA A 401 19.81 4.15 22.42
CA ALA A 401 19.89 4.34 23.86
C ALA A 401 20.83 3.31 24.51
N ALA A 402 21.01 3.40 25.84
CA ALA A 402 21.87 2.47 26.57
C ALA A 402 21.33 1.05 26.61
N THR A 403 19.99 0.87 26.53
CA THR A 403 19.31 -0.44 26.54
C THR A 403 18.20 -0.47 25.47
N PHE A 404 17.74 -1.67 25.13
CA PHE A 404 16.63 -1.88 24.21
C PHE A 404 15.35 -1.15 24.66
N GLU A 405 14.97 -1.28 25.92
CA GLU A 405 13.77 -0.65 26.49
C GLU A 405 13.82 0.88 26.37
N LEU A 406 14.99 1.46 26.63
CA LEU A 406 15.19 2.91 26.49
C LEU A 406 15.17 3.36 25.03
N ALA A 407 15.69 2.54 24.09
CA ALA A 407 15.61 2.82 22.66
C ALA A 407 14.16 2.78 22.18
N VAL A 408 13.37 1.78 22.59
CA VAL A 408 11.93 1.66 22.32
C VAL A 408 11.17 2.85 22.93
N ALA A 409 11.43 3.22 24.18
CA ALA A 409 10.78 4.37 24.81
C ALA A 409 11.05 5.67 24.03
N ARG A 410 12.28 5.83 23.53
CA ARG A 410 12.69 6.96 22.70
C ARG A 410 11.99 6.97 21.34
N ALA A 411 11.88 5.82 20.69
CA ALA A 411 11.14 5.66 19.44
C ALA A 411 9.66 5.99 19.60
N ARG A 412 9.02 5.50 20.67
CA ARG A 412 7.63 5.82 20.99
C ARG A 412 7.41 7.32 21.18
N ARG A 413 8.30 8.00 21.92
CA ARG A 413 8.26 9.45 22.06
C ARG A 413 8.42 10.15 20.72
N ALA A 414 9.41 9.75 19.92
CA ALA A 414 9.68 10.34 18.63
C ALA A 414 8.48 10.19 17.66
N LEU A 415 7.86 9.00 17.61
CA LEU A 415 6.67 8.77 16.80
C LEU A 415 5.45 9.61 17.25
N VAL A 416 5.34 9.95 18.55
CA VAL A 416 4.28 10.86 19.04
C VAL A 416 4.54 12.30 18.59
N GLU A 417 5.79 12.73 18.51
CA GLU A 417 6.17 14.06 18.03
C GLU A 417 6.05 14.17 16.49
N PHE A 418 6.20 13.06 15.80
CA PHE A 418 6.16 13.02 14.33
C PHE A 418 4.75 13.38 13.82
N ARG A 419 4.70 14.28 12.85
CA ARG A 419 3.42 14.76 12.30
C ARG A 419 3.50 14.88 10.79
N VAL A 420 2.71 14.08 10.10
CA VAL A 420 2.49 14.19 8.66
C VAL A 420 0.99 14.39 8.43
N ARG A 421 0.63 15.36 7.61
CA ARG A 421 -0.76 15.65 7.22
C ARG A 421 -0.87 15.72 5.71
N GLY A 422 -2.06 15.44 5.20
CA GLY A 422 -2.37 15.42 3.77
C GLY A 422 -2.33 14.01 3.18
N VAL A 423 -1.57 13.10 3.80
CA VAL A 423 -1.50 11.68 3.45
C VAL A 423 -1.59 10.82 4.71
N ALA A 424 -2.10 9.60 4.58
CA ALA A 424 -2.05 8.59 5.61
C ALA A 424 -0.62 8.08 5.79
N THR A 425 -0.29 7.63 7.01
CA THR A 425 1.01 7.01 7.32
C THR A 425 0.83 5.84 8.24
N ASN A 426 1.83 4.95 8.27
CA ASN A 426 1.87 3.81 9.18
C ASN A 426 2.29 4.18 10.62
N VAL A 427 2.50 5.46 10.95
CA VAL A 427 2.92 5.91 12.30
C VAL A 427 2.05 5.35 13.43
N PRO A 428 0.69 5.36 13.34
CA PRO A 428 -0.15 4.77 14.38
C PRO A 428 0.07 3.27 14.58
N PHE A 429 0.32 2.54 13.50
CA PHE A 429 0.65 1.11 13.54
C PHE A 429 2.01 0.87 14.21
N LEU A 430 3.03 1.64 13.86
CA LEU A 430 4.34 1.58 14.54
C LEU A 430 4.21 1.85 16.05
N GLN A 431 3.39 2.82 16.45
CA GLN A 431 3.11 3.09 17.86
C GLN A 431 2.44 1.90 18.56
N ALA A 432 1.53 1.18 17.88
CA ALA A 432 0.89 -0.01 18.41
C ALA A 432 1.90 -1.16 18.58
N VAL A 433 2.73 -1.43 17.56
CA VAL A 433 3.80 -2.44 17.63
C VAL A 433 4.74 -2.18 18.81
N LEU A 434 5.26 -0.96 18.93
CA LEU A 434 6.20 -0.57 20.00
C LEU A 434 5.56 -0.54 21.40
N ALA A 435 4.24 -0.61 21.50
CA ALA A 435 3.52 -0.68 22.76
C ALA A 435 3.12 -2.10 23.16
N ASP A 436 3.26 -3.06 22.24
CA ASP A 436 2.88 -4.44 22.47
C ASP A 436 3.75 -5.11 23.54
N PRO A 437 3.18 -5.81 24.54
CA PRO A 437 3.94 -6.45 25.60
C PRO A 437 4.94 -7.51 25.12
N ALA A 438 4.62 -8.28 24.07
CA ALA A 438 5.53 -9.28 23.53
C ALA A 438 6.71 -8.61 22.81
N PHE A 439 6.46 -7.51 22.08
CA PHE A 439 7.54 -6.71 21.49
C PHE A 439 8.48 -6.16 22.58
N LEU A 440 7.93 -5.61 23.66
CA LEU A 440 8.72 -5.07 24.78
C LEU A 440 9.52 -6.16 25.50
N ALA A 441 9.01 -7.38 25.53
CA ALA A 441 9.71 -8.55 26.08
C ALA A 441 10.75 -9.12 25.11
N GLY A 442 10.84 -8.64 23.87
CA GLY A 442 11.72 -9.22 22.83
C GLY A 442 11.24 -10.58 22.31
N ASP A 443 9.98 -10.93 22.55
CA ASP A 443 9.34 -12.14 22.04
C ASP A 443 8.76 -11.84 20.65
N ILE A 444 9.63 -11.88 19.66
CA ILE A 444 9.35 -11.49 18.28
C ILE A 444 9.67 -12.63 17.30
N ALA A 445 8.87 -12.74 16.26
CA ALA A 445 9.03 -13.70 15.16
C ALA A 445 8.51 -13.09 13.87
N THR A 446 8.77 -13.72 12.73
CA THR A 446 8.30 -13.21 11.42
C THR A 446 6.78 -13.21 11.29
N SER A 447 6.09 -14.05 12.06
CA SER A 447 4.61 -14.10 12.19
C SER A 447 4.01 -13.06 13.15
N PHE A 448 4.83 -12.23 13.82
CA PHE A 448 4.42 -11.33 14.90
C PHE A 448 3.18 -10.49 14.57
N ILE A 449 3.13 -9.89 13.39
CA ILE A 449 2.02 -9.03 12.95
C ILE A 449 0.77 -9.86 12.61
N GLU A 450 0.96 -11.02 11.99
CA GLU A 450 -0.14 -11.91 11.60
C GLU A 450 -0.85 -12.52 12.81
N GLU A 451 -0.09 -12.82 13.86
CA GLU A 451 -0.60 -13.34 15.14
C GLU A 451 -1.36 -12.27 15.96
N ARG A 452 -1.25 -10.98 15.61
CA ARG A 452 -1.77 -9.84 16.37
C ARG A 452 -2.61 -8.89 15.52
N PRO A 453 -3.78 -9.34 15.03
CA PRO A 453 -4.65 -8.50 14.19
C PRO A 453 -5.12 -7.23 14.89
N GLU A 454 -5.10 -7.18 16.22
CA GLU A 454 -5.43 -5.99 17.02
C GLU A 454 -4.47 -4.82 16.78
N LEU A 455 -3.23 -5.08 16.34
CA LEU A 455 -2.27 -4.03 15.96
C LEU A 455 -2.79 -3.19 14.78
N LEU A 456 -3.72 -3.74 13.99
CA LEU A 456 -4.34 -3.07 12.86
C LEU A 456 -5.58 -2.26 13.26
N THR A 457 -6.16 -2.51 14.45
CA THR A 457 -7.30 -1.77 14.99
C THR A 457 -6.84 -0.49 15.69
N MET A 458 -6.44 0.48 14.88
CA MET A 458 -5.84 1.68 15.41
C MET A 458 -6.86 2.68 15.96
N ARG A 459 -6.60 3.19 17.16
CA ARG A 459 -7.26 4.41 17.64
C ARG A 459 -6.66 5.60 16.87
N ARG A 460 -7.47 6.24 16.03
CA ARG A 460 -7.06 7.49 15.37
C ARG A 460 -6.53 8.45 16.42
N SER A 461 -5.29 8.91 16.26
CA SER A 461 -4.70 9.92 17.14
C SER A 461 -5.58 11.18 17.10
N ARG A 462 -6.28 11.45 18.21
CA ARG A 462 -7.12 12.63 18.37
C ARG A 462 -6.26 13.77 18.90
N ASP A 463 -5.54 14.44 18.02
CA ASP A 463 -4.91 15.70 18.41
C ASP A 463 -5.98 16.75 18.77
N ARG A 464 -5.55 17.80 19.48
CA ARG A 464 -6.47 18.85 19.95
C ARG A 464 -7.23 19.51 18.80
N GLY A 465 -6.57 19.75 17.67
CA GLY A 465 -7.20 20.34 16.48
C GLY A 465 -8.27 19.43 15.89
N THR A 466 -7.97 18.15 15.72
CA THR A 466 -8.93 17.14 15.23
C THR A 466 -10.13 16.99 16.19
N ARG A 467 -9.89 17.04 17.52
CA ARG A 467 -11.01 17.00 18.50
C ARG A 467 -11.91 18.23 18.36
N VAL A 468 -11.32 19.42 18.20
CA VAL A 468 -12.09 20.65 18.04
C VAL A 468 -12.87 20.64 16.71
N LEU A 469 -12.23 20.21 15.60
CA LEU A 469 -12.91 20.11 14.31
C LEU A 469 -14.04 19.07 14.33
N ASN A 470 -13.82 17.91 14.93
CA ASN A 470 -14.88 16.90 15.09
C ASN A 470 -16.01 17.40 15.96
N TRP A 471 -15.70 18.11 17.05
CA TRP A 471 -16.72 18.71 17.90
C TRP A 471 -17.48 19.80 17.14
N LEU A 472 -16.81 20.71 16.43
CA LEU A 472 -17.45 21.72 15.59
C LEU A 472 -18.33 21.07 14.53
N ALA A 473 -17.84 20.04 13.84
CA ALA A 473 -18.62 19.32 12.85
C ALA A 473 -19.86 18.65 13.48
N ASP A 474 -19.70 17.99 14.64
CA ASP A 474 -20.84 17.39 15.35
C ASP A 474 -21.88 18.45 15.80
N VAL A 475 -21.41 19.56 16.36
CA VAL A 475 -22.32 20.64 16.76
C VAL A 475 -22.99 21.31 15.56
N THR A 476 -22.24 21.56 14.49
CA THR A 476 -22.79 22.28 13.32
C THR A 476 -23.68 21.40 12.45
N VAL A 477 -23.29 20.13 12.25
CA VAL A 477 -24.00 19.22 11.32
C VAL A 477 -25.04 18.37 12.05
N ASN A 478 -24.66 17.75 13.18
CA ASN A 478 -25.55 16.81 13.88
C ASN A 478 -26.44 17.48 14.94
N LYS A 479 -26.04 18.64 15.46
CA LYS A 479 -26.76 19.34 16.53
C LYS A 479 -26.92 20.85 16.23
N PRO A 480 -27.31 21.26 15.01
CA PRO A 480 -27.40 22.67 14.62
C PRO A 480 -28.37 23.48 15.50
N HIS A 481 -29.31 22.81 16.16
CA HIS A 481 -30.31 23.40 17.03
C HIS A 481 -30.20 22.95 18.51
N GLY A 482 -29.00 22.48 18.93
CA GLY A 482 -28.75 21.94 20.28
C GLY A 482 -29.10 20.45 20.44
N ALA A 483 -29.26 20.01 21.67
CA ALA A 483 -29.64 18.64 21.96
C ALA A 483 -31.03 18.33 21.38
N ARG A 484 -31.12 17.28 20.56
CA ARG A 484 -32.42 16.85 20.03
C ARG A 484 -33.34 16.46 21.20
N PRO A 485 -34.59 16.91 21.22
CA PRO A 485 -35.56 16.40 22.18
C PRO A 485 -35.68 14.88 22.01
N ILE A 486 -35.97 14.19 23.11
CA ILE A 486 -36.19 12.74 23.17
C ILE A 486 -37.20 12.36 22.08
N HIS A 487 -36.78 11.50 21.17
CA HIS A 487 -37.57 11.15 19.99
C HIS A 487 -38.86 10.44 20.39
N THR A 488 -39.99 11.00 19.99
CA THR A 488 -41.17 10.21 19.66
C THR A 488 -40.86 9.41 18.41
N ASP A 489 -41.23 8.14 18.39
CA ASP A 489 -41.15 7.29 17.22
C ASP A 489 -41.71 8.02 15.99
N PRO A 490 -40.95 8.20 14.90
CA PRO A 490 -41.43 8.92 13.72
C PRO A 490 -42.71 8.32 13.15
N VAL A 491 -42.91 7.02 13.26
CA VAL A 491 -44.12 6.29 12.83
C VAL A 491 -45.37 6.82 13.54
N THR A 492 -45.26 7.26 14.80
CA THR A 492 -46.39 7.84 15.55
C THR A 492 -46.80 9.23 15.04
N LYS A 493 -45.97 9.86 14.23
CA LYS A 493 -46.26 11.16 13.60
C LYS A 493 -46.89 11.05 12.22
N LEU A 494 -46.92 9.84 11.63
CA LEU A 494 -47.61 9.64 10.39
C LEU A 494 -49.11 9.84 10.56
N PRO A 495 -49.79 10.53 9.63
CA PRO A 495 -51.25 10.62 9.66
C PRO A 495 -51.87 9.20 9.64
N LYS A 496 -52.88 9.01 10.44
CA LYS A 496 -53.68 7.76 10.35
C LYS A 496 -54.44 7.78 9.06
N VAL A 497 -54.12 6.87 8.19
CA VAL A 497 -54.77 6.69 6.86
C VAL A 497 -55.55 5.41 6.86
N ASP A 498 -56.77 5.49 6.39
CA ASP A 498 -57.56 4.28 6.15
C ASP A 498 -57.10 3.60 4.86
N HIS A 499 -56.40 2.48 5.02
CA HIS A 499 -55.82 1.71 3.93
C HIS A 499 -56.91 0.94 3.14
N THR A 500 -58.14 0.87 3.62
CA THR A 500 -59.26 0.23 2.88
C THR A 500 -59.81 1.13 1.80
N VAL A 501 -59.58 2.45 1.91
CA VAL A 501 -60.00 3.43 0.89
C VAL A 501 -58.95 3.47 -0.22
N ALA A 502 -59.39 3.28 -1.45
CA ALA A 502 -58.52 3.34 -2.62
C ALA A 502 -57.86 4.74 -2.74
N ALA A 503 -56.61 4.76 -3.19
CA ALA A 503 -55.94 6.03 -3.52
C ALA A 503 -56.68 6.72 -4.65
N ARG A 504 -56.79 8.06 -4.57
CA ARG A 504 -57.42 8.88 -5.62
C ARG A 504 -56.60 8.83 -6.91
N ALA A 505 -57.27 8.99 -8.05
CA ALA A 505 -56.59 9.18 -9.32
C ALA A 505 -55.68 10.46 -9.24
N GLY A 506 -54.49 10.32 -9.78
CA GLY A 506 -53.46 11.36 -9.75
C GLY A 506 -52.78 11.55 -11.11
N SER A 507 -51.54 12.00 -11.06
CA SER A 507 -50.74 12.33 -12.26
C SER A 507 -50.54 11.15 -13.22
N ARG A 508 -50.44 9.92 -12.69
CA ARG A 508 -50.29 8.74 -13.54
C ARG A 508 -51.53 8.49 -14.42
N GLN A 509 -52.72 8.61 -13.84
CA GLN A 509 -53.96 8.43 -14.63
C GLN A 509 -54.12 9.55 -15.64
N ARG A 510 -53.68 10.78 -15.28
CA ARG A 510 -53.65 11.91 -16.21
C ARG A 510 -52.69 11.63 -17.38
N LEU A 511 -51.50 11.10 -17.12
CA LEU A 511 -50.58 10.69 -18.16
C LEU A 511 -51.15 9.58 -19.06
N ALA A 512 -51.77 8.55 -18.49
CA ALA A 512 -52.40 7.48 -19.26
C ALA A 512 -53.54 7.97 -20.14
N GLN A 513 -54.30 9.01 -19.72
CA GLN A 513 -55.36 9.62 -20.50
C GLN A 513 -54.90 10.51 -21.65
N LEU A 514 -53.81 11.26 -21.40
CA LEU A 514 -53.34 12.30 -22.34
C LEU A 514 -52.23 11.82 -23.27
N GLY A 515 -51.58 10.71 -22.89
CA GLY A 515 -50.33 10.29 -23.48
C GLY A 515 -49.15 11.21 -23.13
N PRO A 516 -47.89 10.83 -23.43
CA PRO A 516 -46.72 11.61 -23.09
C PRO A 516 -46.73 13.06 -23.66
N GLU A 517 -47.11 13.20 -24.92
CA GLU A 517 -47.16 14.55 -25.59
C GLU A 517 -48.26 15.43 -25.01
N GLY A 518 -49.44 14.88 -24.81
CA GLY A 518 -50.57 15.62 -24.22
C GLY A 518 -50.30 15.99 -22.77
N PHE A 519 -49.63 15.14 -22.01
CA PHE A 519 -49.22 15.39 -20.64
C PHE A 519 -48.19 16.55 -20.57
N ALA A 520 -47.19 16.51 -21.45
CA ALA A 520 -46.20 17.61 -21.55
C ALA A 520 -46.82 18.92 -22.00
N GLN A 521 -47.81 18.89 -22.90
CA GLN A 521 -48.53 20.08 -23.32
C GLN A 521 -49.38 20.66 -22.16
N ALA A 522 -50.08 19.80 -21.44
CA ALA A 522 -50.90 20.21 -20.29
C ALA A 522 -50.04 20.83 -19.15
N LEU A 523 -48.77 20.39 -19.00
CA LEU A 523 -47.81 21.01 -18.07
C LEU A 523 -47.44 22.43 -18.51
N ARG A 524 -47.18 22.63 -19.81
CA ARG A 524 -46.86 23.97 -20.37
C ARG A 524 -48.03 24.96 -20.25
N GLU A 525 -49.22 24.47 -20.28
CA GLU A 525 -50.45 25.28 -20.20
C GLU A 525 -50.92 25.50 -18.75
N ALA A 526 -50.32 24.82 -17.79
CA ALA A 526 -50.72 24.92 -16.40
C ALA A 526 -50.59 26.35 -15.87
N GLN A 527 -51.61 26.83 -15.18
CA GLN A 527 -51.67 28.18 -14.57
C GLN A 527 -51.25 28.13 -13.08
N HIS A 528 -50.82 26.98 -12.58
CA HIS A 528 -50.38 26.78 -11.22
C HIS A 528 -49.03 26.04 -11.20
N VAL A 529 -48.36 26.11 -10.08
CA VAL A 529 -47.08 25.39 -9.90
C VAL A 529 -47.36 23.91 -9.66
N GLU A 530 -46.75 23.06 -10.48
CA GLU A 530 -46.75 21.61 -10.28
C GLU A 530 -45.58 21.24 -9.38
N VAL A 531 -45.77 20.28 -8.49
CA VAL A 531 -44.82 19.93 -7.44
C VAL A 531 -44.34 18.48 -7.62
N THR A 532 -43.04 18.33 -7.78
CA THR A 532 -42.34 17.04 -7.69
C THR A 532 -41.76 16.84 -6.29
N ASP A 533 -42.07 15.73 -5.64
CA ASP A 533 -41.44 15.37 -4.37
C ASP A 533 -40.19 14.50 -4.66
N THR A 534 -39.04 14.88 -4.11
CA THR A 534 -37.77 14.18 -4.31
C THR A 534 -37.30 13.43 -3.03
N THR A 535 -38.16 13.31 -2.04
CA THR A 535 -37.83 12.70 -0.74
C THR A 535 -37.30 11.25 -0.89
N PHE A 536 -37.87 10.51 -1.83
CA PHE A 536 -37.52 9.10 -2.02
C PHE A 536 -36.26 8.87 -2.87
N ARG A 537 -35.66 9.92 -3.43
CA ARG A 537 -34.42 9.82 -4.17
C ARG A 537 -33.40 10.85 -3.69
N ASP A 538 -33.54 12.14 -4.01
CA ASP A 538 -32.52 13.15 -3.81
C ASP A 538 -32.30 13.48 -2.34
N ALA A 539 -33.37 13.65 -1.56
CA ALA A 539 -33.25 14.02 -0.16
C ALA A 539 -32.44 12.99 0.64
N HIS A 540 -32.75 11.69 0.50
CA HIS A 540 -31.99 10.68 1.22
C HIS A 540 -30.64 10.36 0.59
N GLN A 541 -30.46 10.63 -0.70
CA GLN A 541 -29.13 10.58 -1.34
C GLN A 541 -28.21 11.65 -0.72
N SER A 542 -28.67 12.87 -0.61
CA SER A 542 -27.89 14.02 -0.15
C SER A 542 -27.66 14.02 1.37
N LEU A 543 -28.66 13.60 2.15
CA LEU A 543 -28.65 13.69 3.61
C LEU A 543 -28.23 12.39 4.31
N LEU A 544 -28.52 11.23 3.71
CA LEU A 544 -28.34 9.90 4.32
C LEU A 544 -27.52 8.94 3.46
N ALA A 545 -26.73 9.46 2.53
CA ALA A 545 -25.89 8.69 1.61
C ALA A 545 -26.65 7.52 0.91
N THR A 546 -27.94 7.75 0.59
CA THR A 546 -28.85 6.77 -0.04
C THR A 546 -29.10 5.52 0.81
N ARG A 547 -28.91 5.58 2.14
CA ARG A 547 -28.99 4.42 3.03
C ARG A 547 -30.40 4.09 3.55
N VAL A 548 -31.46 4.77 3.05
CA VAL A 548 -32.85 4.44 3.41
C VAL A 548 -33.24 3.11 2.77
N ARG A 549 -33.75 2.20 3.56
CA ARG A 549 -34.16 0.86 3.12
C ARG A 549 -35.52 0.90 2.45
N THR A 550 -35.78 -0.05 1.56
CA THR A 550 -37.08 -0.20 0.87
C THR A 550 -38.24 -0.27 1.84
N LYS A 551 -38.12 -1.06 2.93
CA LYS A 551 -39.17 -1.16 3.96
C LYS A 551 -39.55 0.20 4.57
N ASP A 552 -38.58 1.08 4.78
CA ASP A 552 -38.81 2.41 5.39
C ASP A 552 -39.51 3.37 4.43
N LEU A 553 -39.22 3.27 3.13
CA LEU A 553 -39.95 3.99 2.08
C LEU A 553 -41.39 3.50 1.96
N LEU A 554 -41.61 2.19 2.06
CA LEU A 554 -42.94 1.59 1.95
C LEU A 554 -43.85 1.90 3.17
N GLU A 555 -43.31 2.26 4.31
CA GLU A 555 -44.08 2.78 5.43
C GLU A 555 -44.73 4.16 5.09
N ALA A 556 -44.00 5.01 4.37
CA ALA A 556 -44.47 6.36 4.00
C ALA A 556 -45.25 6.41 2.68
N ALA A 557 -44.91 5.58 1.70
CA ALA A 557 -45.44 5.66 0.34
C ALA A 557 -46.95 5.57 0.27
N PRO A 558 -47.68 4.65 0.94
CA PRO A 558 -49.15 4.59 0.90
C PRO A 558 -49.81 5.82 1.55
N VAL A 559 -49.15 6.43 2.54
CA VAL A 559 -49.63 7.63 3.20
C VAL A 559 -49.55 8.82 2.25
N ILE A 560 -48.38 9.02 1.59
CA ILE A 560 -48.16 10.07 0.60
C ILE A 560 -49.16 9.91 -0.56
N ALA A 561 -49.34 8.68 -1.07
CA ALA A 561 -50.26 8.41 -2.18
C ALA A 561 -51.69 8.85 -1.90
N ARG A 562 -52.14 8.79 -0.65
CA ARG A 562 -53.50 9.14 -0.24
C ARG A 562 -53.64 10.60 0.18
N MET A 563 -52.62 11.12 0.85
CA MET A 563 -52.65 12.49 1.39
C MET A 563 -52.30 13.55 0.36
N LEU A 564 -51.47 13.20 -0.66
CA LEU A 564 -50.96 14.10 -1.66
C LEU A 564 -51.29 13.63 -3.10
N PRO A 565 -52.58 13.39 -3.45
CA PRO A 565 -52.94 12.93 -4.77
C PRO A 565 -52.66 13.91 -5.90
N GLY A 566 -52.44 15.20 -5.55
CA GLY A 566 -52.12 16.25 -6.50
C GLY A 566 -50.65 16.45 -6.80
N LEU A 567 -49.76 15.59 -6.31
CA LEU A 567 -48.35 15.63 -6.72
C LEU A 567 -48.21 15.38 -8.21
N PHE A 568 -47.39 16.20 -8.87
CA PHE A 568 -47.04 16.01 -10.28
C PHE A 568 -46.26 14.71 -10.45
N SER A 569 -45.20 14.49 -9.62
CA SER A 569 -44.45 13.24 -9.62
C SER A 569 -43.77 12.98 -8.26
N MET A 570 -43.44 11.72 -8.02
CA MET A 570 -42.56 11.28 -6.94
C MET A 570 -41.24 10.81 -7.56
N GLU A 571 -40.16 11.53 -7.34
CA GLU A 571 -38.83 11.07 -7.75
C GLU A 571 -38.30 10.06 -6.73
N CYS A 572 -38.20 8.79 -7.16
CA CYS A 572 -37.89 7.68 -6.25
C CYS A 572 -36.72 6.81 -6.70
N TRP A 573 -36.21 7.05 -7.91
CA TRP A 573 -35.17 6.16 -8.46
C TRP A 573 -34.12 6.91 -9.27
N GLY A 574 -32.94 6.25 -9.49
CA GLY A 574 -31.79 6.82 -10.21
C GLY A 574 -30.52 6.02 -9.94
N GLY A 575 -29.40 6.47 -10.52
CA GLY A 575 -28.14 5.73 -10.44
C GLY A 575 -27.66 5.45 -9.02
N ALA A 576 -27.73 6.41 -8.12
CA ALA A 576 -27.30 6.22 -6.74
C ALA A 576 -28.21 5.28 -5.95
N THR A 577 -29.55 5.37 -6.13
CA THR A 577 -30.49 4.45 -5.48
C THR A 577 -30.35 3.03 -6.00
N TYR A 578 -30.07 2.87 -7.29
CA TYR A 578 -29.80 1.58 -7.92
C TYR A 578 -28.52 0.94 -7.36
N ASP A 579 -27.39 1.66 -7.41
CA ASP A 579 -26.10 1.17 -6.98
C ASP A 579 -26.05 0.86 -5.47
N VAL A 580 -26.62 1.75 -4.65
CA VAL A 580 -26.59 1.57 -3.19
C VAL A 580 -27.49 0.43 -2.73
N ALA A 581 -28.65 0.21 -3.38
CA ALA A 581 -29.51 -0.93 -3.08
C ALA A 581 -28.75 -2.24 -3.23
N LEU A 582 -28.04 -2.44 -4.35
CA LEU A 582 -27.24 -3.64 -4.61
C LEU A 582 -26.01 -3.73 -3.70
N ARG A 583 -25.20 -2.67 -3.66
CA ARG A 583 -23.84 -2.71 -3.10
C ARG A 583 -23.83 -2.67 -1.58
N PHE A 584 -24.73 -1.94 -0.97
CA PHE A 584 -24.66 -1.64 0.47
C PHE A 584 -25.88 -2.11 1.26
N LEU A 585 -27.05 -2.19 0.66
CA LEU A 585 -28.27 -2.59 1.37
C LEU A 585 -28.62 -4.07 1.17
N GLY A 586 -28.04 -4.73 0.16
CA GLY A 586 -28.38 -6.10 -0.19
C GLY A 586 -29.83 -6.23 -0.67
N GLU A 587 -30.36 -5.18 -1.32
CA GLU A 587 -31.72 -5.12 -1.83
C GLU A 587 -31.71 -5.07 -3.37
N ASP A 588 -32.70 -5.74 -4.00
CA ASP A 588 -32.92 -5.64 -5.44
C ASP A 588 -33.54 -4.28 -5.79
N PRO A 589 -32.89 -3.44 -6.63
CA PRO A 589 -33.43 -2.14 -7.02
C PRO A 589 -34.68 -2.24 -7.87
N TRP A 590 -34.89 -3.32 -8.64
CA TRP A 590 -36.06 -3.53 -9.44
C TRP A 590 -37.29 -3.93 -8.59
N GLU A 591 -37.06 -4.81 -7.59
CA GLU A 591 -38.09 -5.13 -6.59
C GLU A 591 -38.48 -3.89 -5.78
N ARG A 592 -37.51 -3.03 -5.43
CA ARG A 592 -37.80 -1.75 -4.80
C ARG A 592 -38.71 -0.87 -5.64
N LEU A 593 -38.41 -0.75 -6.93
CA LEU A 593 -39.25 0.05 -7.87
C LEU A 593 -40.64 -0.52 -7.99
N ALA A 594 -40.78 -1.82 -8.20
CA ALA A 594 -42.06 -2.50 -8.30
C ALA A 594 -42.94 -2.33 -7.05
N SER A 595 -42.31 -2.44 -5.85
CA SER A 595 -42.99 -2.25 -4.58
C SER A 595 -43.48 -0.83 -4.37
N LEU A 596 -42.65 0.16 -4.75
CA LEU A 596 -43.04 1.58 -4.73
C LEU A 596 -44.17 1.86 -5.73
N ARG A 597 -44.12 1.25 -6.92
CA ARG A 597 -45.18 1.35 -7.90
C ARG A 597 -46.53 0.82 -7.38
N GLU A 598 -46.50 -0.30 -6.67
CA GLU A 598 -47.69 -0.87 -6.03
C GLU A 598 -48.22 0.04 -4.91
N ALA A 599 -47.33 0.57 -4.08
CA ALA A 599 -47.68 1.42 -2.97
C ALA A 599 -48.26 2.80 -3.41
N MET A 600 -47.89 3.28 -4.59
CA MET A 600 -48.25 4.60 -5.13
C MET A 600 -48.93 4.51 -6.52
N PRO A 601 -50.09 3.91 -6.64
CA PRO A 601 -50.73 3.60 -7.95
C PRO A 601 -51.20 4.85 -8.70
N GLY A 602 -51.40 5.97 -8.00
CA GLY A 602 -51.96 7.21 -8.57
C GLY A 602 -50.94 8.24 -9.02
N GLN A 603 -49.73 8.23 -8.43
CA GLN A 603 -48.67 9.20 -8.71
C GLN A 603 -47.80 8.72 -9.88
N ALA A 604 -47.35 9.65 -10.72
CA ALA A 604 -46.29 9.40 -11.68
C ALA A 604 -44.96 9.21 -10.92
N LEU A 605 -44.28 8.07 -11.11
CA LEU A 605 -42.95 7.82 -10.56
C LEU A 605 -41.91 8.36 -11.51
N GLN A 606 -40.95 9.05 -10.94
CA GLN A 606 -39.86 9.70 -11.68
C GLN A 606 -38.50 9.14 -11.30
N MET A 607 -37.61 9.04 -12.29
CA MET A 607 -36.21 8.71 -12.05
C MET A 607 -35.27 9.75 -12.65
N LEU A 608 -34.07 9.86 -12.07
CA LEU A 608 -32.96 10.60 -12.64
C LEU A 608 -32.10 9.68 -13.51
N LEU A 609 -31.95 10.03 -14.78
CA LEU A 609 -31.20 9.28 -15.79
C LEU A 609 -30.01 10.10 -16.33
N ARG A 610 -28.79 9.54 -16.24
CA ARG A 610 -27.55 10.23 -16.63
C ARG A 610 -27.23 10.04 -18.11
N GLY A 611 -28.06 10.48 -19.03
CA GLY A 611 -27.81 10.37 -20.48
C GLY A 611 -27.26 8.98 -20.86
N ARG A 612 -26.17 8.91 -21.62
CA ARG A 612 -25.49 7.67 -21.99
C ARG A 612 -24.92 6.86 -20.82
N ASN A 613 -24.63 7.49 -19.70
CA ASN A 613 -24.17 6.79 -18.51
C ASN A 613 -25.28 6.02 -17.80
N THR A 614 -26.53 6.22 -18.17
CA THR A 614 -27.72 5.54 -17.63
C THR A 614 -27.75 5.61 -16.10
N VAL A 615 -27.39 4.57 -15.38
CA VAL A 615 -27.26 4.54 -13.92
C VAL A 615 -25.80 4.43 -13.45
N GLY A 616 -24.83 4.33 -14.37
CA GLY A 616 -23.42 4.14 -14.09
C GLY A 616 -22.61 5.44 -14.09
N TYR A 617 -21.27 5.27 -14.11
CA TYR A 617 -20.28 6.36 -14.12
C TYR A 617 -19.53 6.49 -15.45
N THR A 618 -19.69 5.51 -16.34
CA THR A 618 -19.11 5.48 -17.69
C THR A 618 -20.21 5.25 -18.72
N PRO A 619 -20.04 5.74 -19.97
CA PRO A 619 -21.03 5.53 -21.03
C PRO A 619 -21.29 4.07 -21.31
N TYR A 620 -22.55 3.68 -21.37
CA TYR A 620 -22.98 2.37 -21.83
C TYR A 620 -23.20 2.37 -23.34
N PRO A 621 -23.13 1.19 -24.00
CA PRO A 621 -23.64 1.02 -25.36
C PRO A 621 -25.12 1.41 -25.45
N THR A 622 -25.54 2.04 -26.55
CA THR A 622 -26.92 2.49 -26.74
C THR A 622 -27.95 1.39 -26.51
N ALA A 623 -27.66 0.15 -26.95
CA ALA A 623 -28.56 -0.99 -26.74
C ALA A 623 -28.82 -1.28 -25.24
N VAL A 624 -27.84 -1.06 -24.37
CA VAL A 624 -28.00 -1.23 -22.93
C VAL A 624 -28.88 -0.12 -22.35
N THR A 625 -28.68 1.14 -22.75
CA THR A 625 -29.55 2.26 -22.35
C THR A 625 -30.98 2.04 -22.80
N THR A 626 -31.22 1.58 -24.06
CA THR A 626 -32.54 1.28 -24.58
C THR A 626 -33.22 0.17 -23.78
N ALA A 627 -32.51 -0.95 -23.53
CA ALA A 627 -33.05 -2.06 -22.77
C ALA A 627 -33.36 -1.68 -21.31
N PHE A 628 -32.49 -0.87 -20.69
CA PHE A 628 -32.69 -0.35 -19.33
C PHE A 628 -33.95 0.54 -19.25
N VAL A 629 -34.11 1.47 -20.18
CA VAL A 629 -35.27 2.38 -20.22
C VAL A 629 -36.58 1.58 -20.43
N ALA A 630 -36.58 0.65 -21.37
CA ALA A 630 -37.76 -0.21 -21.62
C ALA A 630 -38.15 -1.04 -20.37
N GLU A 631 -37.15 -1.57 -19.64
CA GLU A 631 -37.42 -2.31 -18.41
C GLU A 631 -37.88 -1.41 -17.27
N ALA A 632 -37.32 -0.21 -17.14
CA ALA A 632 -37.73 0.75 -16.11
C ALA A 632 -39.16 1.25 -16.32
N ASP A 633 -39.55 1.53 -17.56
CA ASP A 633 -40.91 1.85 -17.95
C ASP A 633 -41.87 0.66 -17.62
N ARG A 634 -41.52 -0.55 -18.04
CA ARG A 634 -42.31 -1.78 -17.77
C ARG A 634 -42.54 -2.00 -16.27
N VAL A 635 -41.53 -1.75 -15.43
CA VAL A 635 -41.61 -1.92 -13.97
C VAL A 635 -42.39 -0.78 -13.31
N GLY A 636 -42.37 0.44 -13.90
CA GLY A 636 -43.27 1.49 -13.43
C GLY A 636 -42.73 2.90 -13.33
N ILE A 637 -41.66 3.24 -14.02
CA ILE A 637 -41.25 4.64 -14.20
C ILE A 637 -42.10 5.31 -15.25
N ASP A 638 -42.68 6.43 -14.91
CA ASP A 638 -43.57 7.22 -15.79
C ASP A 638 -42.84 8.46 -16.36
N ILE A 639 -41.79 8.97 -15.66
CA ILE A 639 -41.04 10.18 -16.07
C ILE A 639 -39.55 9.91 -15.94
N PHE A 640 -38.80 10.10 -17.02
CA PHE A 640 -37.35 10.03 -17.03
C PHE A 640 -36.77 11.44 -17.08
N ARG A 641 -36.19 11.93 -15.97
CA ARG A 641 -35.43 13.17 -15.94
C ARG A 641 -34.02 12.91 -16.43
N ILE A 642 -33.77 13.29 -17.68
CA ILE A 642 -32.53 13.02 -18.41
C ILE A 642 -31.64 14.25 -18.32
N PHE A 643 -30.39 14.08 -17.89
CA PHE A 643 -29.41 15.15 -17.83
C PHE A 643 -28.02 14.67 -18.24
N ASP A 644 -27.18 15.60 -18.63
CA ASP A 644 -25.73 15.45 -18.73
C ASP A 644 -25.06 16.54 -17.90
N ALA A 645 -24.04 16.18 -17.11
CA ALA A 645 -23.37 17.13 -16.20
C ALA A 645 -22.66 18.29 -16.94
N LEU A 646 -22.30 18.08 -18.21
CA LEU A 646 -21.67 19.09 -19.08
C LEU A 646 -22.67 19.73 -20.05
N ASN A 647 -23.96 19.39 -19.95
CA ASN A 647 -25.03 19.83 -20.86
C ASN A 647 -24.81 19.42 -22.33
N ASP A 648 -24.12 18.29 -22.56
CA ASP A 648 -23.92 17.76 -23.90
C ASP A 648 -25.19 17.02 -24.37
N VAL A 649 -25.90 17.65 -25.29
CA VAL A 649 -27.18 17.12 -25.83
C VAL A 649 -26.97 15.79 -26.56
N GLU A 650 -25.82 15.58 -27.20
CA GLU A 650 -25.53 14.33 -27.91
C GLU A 650 -25.34 13.15 -26.93
N GLN A 651 -24.88 13.41 -25.72
CA GLN A 651 -24.81 12.39 -24.67
C GLN A 651 -26.20 12.06 -24.09
N MET A 652 -27.15 12.97 -24.17
CA MET A 652 -28.55 12.73 -23.73
C MET A 652 -29.41 12.07 -24.80
N ARG A 653 -29.07 12.25 -26.09
CA ARG A 653 -29.86 11.79 -27.25
C ARG A 653 -30.28 10.31 -27.18
N PRO A 654 -29.39 9.35 -26.94
CA PRO A 654 -29.76 7.93 -26.91
C PRO A 654 -30.79 7.59 -25.82
N ALA A 655 -30.72 8.26 -24.67
CA ALA A 655 -31.71 8.09 -23.61
C ALA A 655 -33.05 8.74 -23.97
N ILE A 656 -33.03 9.93 -24.58
CA ILE A 656 -34.26 10.61 -25.04
C ILE A 656 -35.00 9.75 -26.10
N GLU A 657 -34.24 9.22 -27.07
CA GLU A 657 -34.81 8.36 -28.11
C GLU A 657 -35.37 7.08 -27.51
N ALA A 658 -34.68 6.44 -26.57
CA ALA A 658 -35.16 5.25 -25.90
C ALA A 658 -36.46 5.50 -25.11
N VAL A 659 -36.59 6.64 -24.41
CA VAL A 659 -37.82 6.99 -23.69
C VAL A 659 -38.97 7.27 -24.67
N ARG A 660 -38.72 7.86 -25.82
CA ARG A 660 -39.74 8.16 -26.82
C ARG A 660 -40.35 6.91 -27.47
N GLU A 661 -39.71 5.75 -27.34
CA GLU A 661 -40.25 4.45 -27.76
C GLU A 661 -41.12 3.80 -26.68
N THR A 662 -41.34 4.45 -25.54
CA THR A 662 -42.19 3.99 -24.42
C THR A 662 -43.37 4.91 -24.20
N ASP A 663 -44.26 4.54 -23.26
CA ASP A 663 -45.41 5.38 -22.83
C ASP A 663 -45.00 6.42 -21.76
N ALA A 664 -43.73 6.51 -21.43
CA ALA A 664 -43.21 7.43 -20.42
C ALA A 664 -42.84 8.83 -21.00
N VAL A 665 -42.63 9.79 -20.13
CA VAL A 665 -42.26 11.18 -20.47
C VAL A 665 -40.76 11.36 -20.39
N ALA A 666 -40.12 11.92 -21.43
CA ALA A 666 -38.76 12.38 -21.41
C ALA A 666 -38.70 13.83 -20.90
N GLU A 667 -38.24 14.04 -19.68
CA GLU A 667 -37.97 15.37 -19.09
C GLU A 667 -36.47 15.66 -19.24
N VAL A 668 -36.10 16.50 -20.18
CA VAL A 668 -34.70 16.87 -20.43
C VAL A 668 -34.31 18.08 -19.57
N ALA A 669 -33.30 17.91 -18.73
CA ALA A 669 -32.83 18.89 -17.78
C ALA A 669 -31.47 19.47 -18.18
N LEU A 670 -31.31 20.80 -18.09
CA LEU A 670 -30.03 21.48 -18.20
C LEU A 670 -29.51 21.82 -16.79
N CYS A 671 -28.22 21.55 -16.57
CA CYS A 671 -27.56 21.84 -15.31
C CYS A 671 -26.91 23.24 -15.37
N TYR A 672 -27.37 24.17 -14.55
CA TYR A 672 -26.77 25.47 -14.42
C TYR A 672 -26.07 25.65 -13.08
N ILE A 673 -24.80 26.13 -13.12
CA ILE A 673 -24.06 26.59 -11.94
C ILE A 673 -24.09 28.15 -12.04
N PHE A 674 -24.79 28.78 -11.14
CA PHE A 674 -24.68 30.23 -11.01
C PHE A 674 -23.42 30.60 -10.24
N ASN A 675 -22.43 31.20 -10.90
CA ASN A 675 -21.39 31.96 -10.23
C ASN A 675 -22.00 33.28 -9.79
N ILE A 676 -22.26 33.43 -8.49
CA ILE A 676 -22.54 34.76 -7.93
C ILE A 676 -21.19 35.50 -7.92
N VAL A 677 -20.93 36.27 -8.98
CA VAL A 677 -19.88 37.29 -8.96
C VAL A 677 -20.42 38.42 -8.13
N TYR A 678 -19.97 38.53 -6.89
CA TYR A 678 -20.14 39.79 -6.17
C TYR A 678 -19.30 40.83 -6.88
N ALA A 679 -19.96 41.72 -7.66
CA ALA A 679 -19.36 42.98 -8.06
C ALA A 679 -19.21 43.83 -6.80
N SER A 680 -17.96 44.11 -6.40
CA SER A 680 -17.57 45.04 -5.34
C SER A 680 -17.89 46.47 -5.79
#